data_a5f894290de444bf610b241c37783163
#
_entry.id   a5f894290de444bf610b241c37783163
#
_cell.length_a   1.000
_cell.length_b   1.000
_cell.length_c   1.000
_cell.angle_alpha   90.00
_cell.angle_beta   90.00
_cell.angle_gamma   90.00
#
_symmetry.space_group_name_H-M   'P 1'
#
loop_
_entity.id
_entity.type
_entity.pdbx_description
1 polymer ?
#
loop_
_entity_poly.entity_id
_entity_poly.type
_entity_poly.pdbx_seq_one_letter_code
_entity_poly.pdbx_strand_id
1 'polypeptide(L)'
;MKETMKMPSWGPYSKKYMGLSHIVNSLKDIGGRFDFTVHPTLWNSATPVPNVTVPSNYHLWECCPDYTYYAYRYELMWKDMVYADISFSKIKTDAYLMRCEIINNTPLSQNCVMNIFGSIELPLYDKVEIIAPDNAIIKKANNYENYEYTVSRPWDMENPDGMYKGMFRDCEFYLGCGLGDRCDNSHVLHLGLKPFGCEKGDKVSYKLSAENIKKPIIAIRYKTVTEGDAKFSINGKETFFPHSDDLNIVYVPFCENPEFISLGGAGIELDFIAVIENGDKINIKKSKYQYIPSVTSDKGENGTTFALDYNEYDDCKYTIITHNKNTRLRFLDSGSLEDALINRLSNGDHTYDELRETFSRSFKNKHSDEGYFVNPLVKSIFIEPGKSHIEYVVVAKGEFSPLSDEEYEKIYLSAKSKAQPVKYNSDGKKYSLSTNIMKSTLLTNVVYPVYRRGENVIHHTPGKRWDSFYTWDSGFIGMGLLEYSKDLCQYVLDTYLCDENNKDFCFLLHGSLVPTQFPEYLELLKRTEDKHSLDFLYDKMKRYYEFLRGRTHGSTFAKFGNGLLTAYDYWYSCSGMDDYPAQVEMIKNKAESYSCPCLTTSQVIRAGKIMKMVAEYLGKSEDVDVYDEDIDSSVKALNEYAWDEESGYYGYTMYDKGKKPYIMKTASGENWDKGFDGIYPLVAGAATGNRKEKLISHLKNPNEIWSDAGLSAVDMSASYYFDDGYWNGNVWMSHQWFMWKTMLDNGEGEFAFDIAKKALDMWKDETDFSYFTYECFGIKTRRGGWFHNFGGLSAPICVWANAYFKPGTVTTGFDVWTDKQFNDGNKAEIDFKYYGSSDKFTIIAVMNEDKDYKAFIDGKEISFTSRTNGAIEIELDGNIKKGKITIE
;
A
#
# COMPACT_ATOMS: atom_id res chain seq x y z
N MET A 1 -16.92 -18.29 10.14
CA MET A 1 -16.02 -17.25 9.59
C MET A 1 -15.96 -17.45 8.09
N LYS A 2 -16.36 -16.47 7.29
CA LYS A 2 -16.04 -16.52 5.85
C LYS A 2 -14.53 -16.27 5.74
N GLU A 3 -13.81 -17.19 5.11
CA GLU A 3 -12.39 -16.99 4.85
C GLU A 3 -12.22 -15.84 3.84
N THR A 4 -11.29 -14.96 4.11
CA THR A 4 -10.83 -13.95 3.14
C THR A 4 -10.33 -14.64 1.87
N MET A 5 -10.50 -13.99 0.72
CA MET A 5 -9.99 -14.48 -0.57
C MET A 5 -8.54 -14.93 -0.43
N LYS A 6 -8.21 -16.11 -0.95
CA LYS A 6 -6.80 -16.52 -1.10
C LYS A 6 -6.28 -16.00 -2.44
N MET A 7 -5.26 -15.20 -2.37
CA MET A 7 -4.56 -14.75 -3.57
C MET A 7 -3.94 -15.96 -4.32
N PRO A 8 -3.93 -15.97 -5.66
CA PRO A 8 -3.35 -17.06 -6.41
C PRO A 8 -1.83 -17.18 -6.17
N SER A 9 -1.29 -18.41 -6.24
CA SER A 9 0.15 -18.65 -6.09
C SER A 9 0.99 -18.10 -7.26
N TRP A 10 0.37 -17.83 -8.40
CA TRP A 10 0.98 -17.22 -9.57
C TRP A 10 0.44 -15.82 -9.81
N GLY A 11 1.34 -14.86 -10.03
CA GLY A 11 0.96 -13.48 -10.30
C GLY A 11 2.16 -12.55 -10.50
N PRO A 12 1.94 -11.24 -10.65
CA PRO A 12 3.00 -10.25 -10.84
C PRO A 12 3.66 -9.84 -9.51
N TYR A 13 4.16 -10.79 -8.72
CA TYR A 13 4.58 -10.57 -7.32
C TYR A 13 6.03 -10.13 -7.14
N SER A 14 6.81 -10.00 -8.21
CA SER A 14 8.15 -9.44 -8.14
C SER A 14 8.13 -8.01 -7.57
N LYS A 15 9.12 -7.67 -6.74
CA LYS A 15 9.13 -6.40 -5.99
C LYS A 15 9.53 -5.18 -6.81
N LYS A 16 10.28 -5.35 -7.88
CA LYS A 16 10.82 -4.23 -8.66
C LYS A 16 10.43 -4.23 -10.12
N TYR A 17 10.17 -5.39 -10.69
CA TYR A 17 9.99 -5.57 -12.12
C TYR A 17 8.63 -6.13 -12.45
N MET A 18 8.16 -5.87 -13.65
CA MET A 18 7.07 -6.64 -14.20
C MET A 18 7.58 -8.00 -14.66
N GLY A 19 6.82 -9.02 -14.35
CA GLY A 19 7.13 -10.40 -14.66
C GLY A 19 6.06 -11.32 -14.11
N LEU A 20 6.35 -12.59 -14.07
CA LEU A 20 5.51 -13.61 -13.48
C LEU A 20 6.24 -14.25 -12.30
N SER A 21 5.60 -14.31 -11.15
CA SER A 21 6.13 -14.98 -9.97
C SER A 21 5.28 -16.16 -9.57
N HIS A 22 5.91 -17.19 -9.01
CA HIS A 22 5.26 -18.30 -8.34
C HIS A 22 5.72 -18.40 -6.89
N ILE A 23 4.80 -18.36 -5.95
CA ILE A 23 5.10 -18.55 -4.53
C ILE A 23 5.39 -20.02 -4.30
N VAL A 24 6.63 -20.33 -3.90
CA VAL A 24 7.09 -21.70 -3.68
C VAL A 24 6.56 -22.21 -2.36
N ASN A 25 5.73 -23.24 -2.37
CA ASN A 25 5.05 -23.70 -1.17
C ASN A 25 6.01 -24.18 -0.07
N SER A 26 7.08 -24.90 -0.43
CA SER A 26 8.13 -25.35 0.52
C SER A 26 8.99 -24.21 1.08
N LEU A 27 8.94 -23.02 0.48
CA LEU A 27 9.72 -21.84 0.90
C LEU A 27 8.81 -20.72 1.45
N LYS A 28 7.51 -20.97 1.61
CA LYS A 28 6.52 -19.95 2.00
C LYS A 28 6.86 -19.32 3.36
N ASP A 29 7.32 -20.10 4.32
CA ASP A 29 7.65 -19.63 5.68
C ASP A 29 8.80 -18.62 5.68
N ILE A 30 9.69 -18.70 4.69
CA ILE A 30 10.81 -17.78 4.51
C ILE A 30 10.61 -16.80 3.36
N GLY A 31 9.42 -16.74 2.79
CA GLY A 31 9.07 -15.78 1.73
C GLY A 31 9.68 -16.10 0.36
N GLY A 32 10.01 -17.35 0.08
CA GLY A 32 10.61 -17.74 -1.20
C GLY A 32 9.61 -17.76 -2.35
N ARG A 33 10.05 -17.29 -3.51
CA ARG A 33 9.32 -17.33 -4.77
C ARG A 33 10.25 -17.62 -5.94
N PHE A 34 9.68 -18.12 -7.02
CA PHE A 34 10.34 -18.19 -8.32
C PHE A 34 9.88 -16.99 -9.16
N ASP A 35 10.81 -16.22 -9.70
CA ASP A 35 10.55 -15.11 -10.59
C ASP A 35 10.93 -15.44 -12.02
N PHE A 36 10.06 -15.05 -12.96
CA PHE A 36 10.29 -15.11 -14.39
C PHE A 36 10.07 -13.71 -14.97
N THR A 37 11.12 -13.15 -15.56
CA THR A 37 11.10 -11.80 -16.14
C THR A 37 11.61 -11.79 -17.57
N VAL A 38 11.16 -10.79 -18.34
CA VAL A 38 11.51 -10.66 -19.76
C VAL A 38 11.92 -9.23 -20.05
N HIS A 39 13.10 -9.08 -20.68
CA HIS A 39 13.68 -7.78 -21.02
C HIS A 39 14.16 -7.80 -22.49
N PRO A 40 13.30 -7.39 -23.43
CA PRO A 40 13.71 -7.16 -24.82
C PRO A 40 14.65 -5.96 -24.88
N THR A 41 15.63 -6.02 -25.77
CA THR A 41 16.61 -4.95 -25.98
C THR A 41 16.88 -4.77 -27.46
N LEU A 42 17.22 -3.55 -27.86
CA LEU A 42 17.77 -3.31 -29.19
C LEU A 42 19.23 -3.83 -29.22
N TRP A 43 19.56 -4.54 -30.27
CA TRP A 43 20.92 -4.95 -30.53
C TRP A 43 21.66 -3.84 -31.24
N ASN A 44 22.37 -3.03 -30.46
CA ASN A 44 23.26 -2.02 -30.99
C ASN A 44 24.63 -2.20 -30.35
N SER A 45 25.63 -2.40 -31.14
CA SER A 45 26.99 -2.65 -30.66
C SER A 45 27.67 -1.41 -30.08
N ALA A 46 27.18 -0.23 -30.38
CA ALA A 46 27.86 1.02 -30.04
C ALA A 46 27.28 1.77 -28.83
N THR A 47 26.05 1.45 -28.39
CA THR A 47 25.39 2.24 -27.35
C THR A 47 24.49 1.35 -26.47
N PRO A 48 24.67 1.36 -25.14
CA PRO A 48 23.73 0.68 -24.25
C PRO A 48 22.36 1.29 -24.40
N VAL A 49 21.34 0.44 -24.46
CA VAL A 49 19.96 0.91 -24.55
C VAL A 49 19.51 1.33 -23.16
N PRO A 50 19.15 2.61 -22.92
CA PRO A 50 18.83 3.14 -21.58
C PRO A 50 17.74 2.36 -20.87
N ASN A 51 16.75 1.84 -21.60
CA ASN A 51 15.62 1.11 -21.04
C ASN A 51 16.01 -0.17 -20.32
N VAL A 52 17.18 -0.71 -20.58
CA VAL A 52 17.63 -1.93 -19.95
C VAL A 52 18.44 -1.66 -18.69
N THR A 53 19.02 -0.47 -18.58
CA THR A 53 19.62 0.02 -17.33
C THR A 53 18.58 0.51 -16.34
N VAL A 54 17.33 0.69 -16.77
CA VAL A 54 16.18 1.03 -15.92
C VAL A 54 15.08 -0.02 -16.14
N PRO A 55 15.22 -1.22 -15.56
CA PRO A 55 14.31 -2.34 -15.83
C PRO A 55 12.85 -2.09 -15.41
N SER A 56 12.59 -1.06 -14.61
CA SER A 56 11.25 -0.62 -14.22
C SER A 56 10.59 0.35 -15.22
N ASN A 57 11.23 0.63 -16.35
CA ASN A 57 10.69 1.53 -17.38
C ASN A 57 9.72 0.79 -18.31
N TYR A 58 8.56 0.44 -17.76
CA TYR A 58 7.46 -0.21 -18.45
C TYR A 58 6.15 0.51 -18.13
N HIS A 59 5.20 0.43 -19.05
CA HIS A 59 3.84 0.95 -18.86
C HIS A 59 2.90 -0.21 -18.52
N LEU A 60 2.13 -0.07 -17.46
CA LEU A 60 1.14 -1.06 -17.05
C LEU A 60 -0.09 -0.94 -17.96
N TRP A 61 -0.39 -1.99 -18.73
CA TRP A 61 -1.27 -1.86 -19.90
C TRP A 61 -2.66 -2.45 -19.69
N GLU A 62 -2.73 -3.71 -19.29
CA GLU A 62 -3.96 -4.46 -19.08
C GLU A 62 -3.80 -5.43 -17.92
N CYS A 63 -4.87 -5.65 -17.15
CA CYS A 63 -4.86 -6.68 -16.10
C CYS A 63 -6.29 -7.14 -15.77
N CYS A 64 -6.45 -8.47 -15.59
CA CYS A 64 -7.64 -9.07 -14.99
C CYS A 64 -7.52 -9.13 -13.46
N PRO A 65 -8.60 -8.92 -12.70
CA PRO A 65 -8.57 -9.02 -11.25
C PRO A 65 -8.16 -10.40 -10.69
N ASP A 66 -8.30 -11.46 -11.48
CA ASP A 66 -7.95 -12.84 -11.11
C ASP A 66 -6.54 -13.26 -11.57
N TYR A 67 -5.76 -12.33 -12.14
CA TYR A 67 -4.42 -12.54 -12.71
C TYR A 67 -4.33 -13.65 -13.76
N THR A 68 -5.44 -14.05 -14.36
CA THR A 68 -5.41 -14.99 -15.51
C THR A 68 -4.86 -14.36 -16.78
N TYR A 69 -4.84 -13.04 -16.83
CA TYR A 69 -4.19 -12.25 -17.88
C TYR A 69 -3.71 -10.90 -17.32
N TYR A 70 -2.51 -10.50 -17.70
CA TYR A 70 -2.02 -9.11 -17.56
C TYR A 70 -0.95 -8.82 -18.59
N ALA A 71 -0.77 -7.53 -18.93
CA ALA A 71 0.17 -7.08 -19.93
C ALA A 71 0.81 -5.75 -19.55
N TYR A 72 2.02 -5.55 -20.06
CA TYR A 72 2.74 -4.29 -19.98
C TYR A 72 3.44 -3.99 -21.29
N ARG A 73 3.66 -2.70 -21.56
CA ARG A 73 4.43 -2.21 -22.69
C ARG A 73 5.82 -1.82 -22.23
N TYR A 74 6.83 -2.33 -22.88
CA TYR A 74 8.23 -2.00 -22.65
C TYR A 74 8.76 -1.17 -23.80
N GLU A 75 9.08 0.12 -23.54
CA GLU A 75 9.58 1.03 -24.56
C GLU A 75 11.06 0.79 -24.84
N LEU A 76 11.38 0.50 -26.07
CA LEU A 76 12.75 0.38 -26.58
C LEU A 76 13.23 1.69 -27.21
N MET A 77 12.34 2.40 -27.88
CA MET A 77 12.52 3.76 -28.38
C MET A 77 11.25 4.56 -28.13
N TRP A 78 11.39 5.69 -27.49
CA TRP A 78 10.29 6.58 -27.10
C TRP A 78 9.66 7.27 -28.30
N LYS A 79 8.43 7.54 -28.31
CA LYS A 79 7.22 6.90 -27.76
C LYS A 79 6.56 6.22 -28.92
N ASP A 80 6.15 4.96 -28.77
CA ASP A 80 5.55 4.17 -29.83
C ASP A 80 6.42 3.98 -31.08
N MET A 81 7.72 4.28 -31.01
CA MET A 81 8.64 4.10 -32.12
C MET A 81 9.11 2.64 -32.23
N VAL A 82 9.67 2.10 -31.17
CA VAL A 82 9.97 0.68 -31.02
C VAL A 82 9.62 0.27 -29.61
N TYR A 83 8.76 -0.72 -29.49
CA TYR A 83 8.28 -1.18 -28.18
C TYR A 83 7.91 -2.66 -28.21
N ALA A 84 7.83 -3.25 -27.04
CA ALA A 84 7.40 -4.63 -26.85
C ALA A 84 6.17 -4.68 -25.95
N ASP A 85 5.08 -5.21 -26.48
CA ASP A 85 3.89 -5.56 -25.71
C ASP A 85 4.07 -6.98 -25.16
N ILE A 86 4.22 -7.09 -23.85
CA ILE A 86 4.48 -8.34 -23.16
C ILE A 86 3.25 -8.69 -22.32
N SER A 87 2.70 -9.88 -22.55
CA SER A 87 1.54 -10.36 -21.80
C SER A 87 1.78 -11.73 -21.20
N PHE A 88 1.13 -11.99 -20.06
CA PHE A 88 1.07 -13.27 -19.39
C PHE A 88 -0.37 -13.79 -19.39
N SER A 89 -0.56 -15.00 -19.92
CA SER A 89 -1.86 -15.64 -20.04
C SER A 89 -1.83 -17.00 -19.37
N LYS A 90 -2.74 -17.25 -18.44
CA LYS A 90 -2.85 -18.54 -17.77
C LYS A 90 -3.29 -19.63 -18.74
N ILE A 91 -2.49 -20.67 -18.89
CA ILE A 91 -2.84 -21.88 -19.67
C ILE A 91 -3.62 -22.86 -18.78
N LYS A 92 -3.07 -23.19 -17.62
CA LYS A 92 -3.65 -24.05 -16.59
C LYS A 92 -3.14 -23.63 -15.21
N THR A 93 -3.49 -24.33 -14.15
CA THR A 93 -3.16 -23.94 -12.77
C THR A 93 -1.68 -23.63 -12.57
N ASP A 94 -0.78 -24.42 -13.15
CA ASP A 94 0.65 -24.32 -12.95
C ASP A 94 1.42 -23.96 -14.24
N ALA A 95 0.78 -23.31 -15.22
CA ALA A 95 1.44 -22.92 -16.46
C ALA A 95 0.88 -21.61 -17.03
N TYR A 96 1.78 -20.76 -17.48
CA TYR A 96 1.50 -19.49 -18.12
C TYR A 96 2.22 -19.37 -19.47
N LEU A 97 1.54 -18.74 -20.41
CA LEU A 97 2.08 -18.29 -21.68
C LEU A 97 2.53 -16.84 -21.55
N MET A 98 3.77 -16.56 -21.82
CA MET A 98 4.27 -15.22 -22.12
C MET A 98 4.24 -15.03 -23.63
N ARG A 99 3.60 -13.96 -24.09
CA ARG A 99 3.62 -13.50 -25.49
C ARG A 99 4.28 -12.13 -25.53
N CYS A 100 5.33 -12.01 -26.31
CA CYS A 100 6.05 -10.76 -26.54
C CYS A 100 5.91 -10.37 -28.00
N GLU A 101 5.23 -9.28 -28.28
CA GLU A 101 5.17 -8.71 -29.62
C GLU A 101 6.01 -7.45 -29.68
N ILE A 102 7.10 -7.49 -30.45
CA ILE A 102 7.99 -6.34 -30.65
C ILE A 102 7.55 -5.62 -31.93
N ILE A 103 7.22 -4.35 -31.79
CA ILE A 103 6.71 -3.51 -32.88
C ILE A 103 7.76 -2.48 -33.28
N ASN A 104 7.99 -2.34 -34.59
CA ASN A 104 8.89 -1.35 -35.16
C ASN A 104 8.12 -0.37 -36.05
N ASN A 105 7.81 0.82 -35.56
CA ASN A 105 7.16 1.89 -36.32
C ASN A 105 8.16 2.87 -36.96
N THR A 106 9.45 2.57 -36.89
CA THR A 106 10.49 3.40 -37.49
C THR A 106 10.68 3.09 -38.98
N PRO A 107 11.27 4.01 -39.77
CA PRO A 107 11.63 3.75 -41.17
C PRO A 107 12.87 2.87 -41.35
N LEU A 108 13.50 2.43 -40.24
CA LEU A 108 14.71 1.61 -40.24
C LEU A 108 14.42 0.21 -39.71
N SER A 109 15.10 -0.81 -40.26
CA SER A 109 15.06 -2.13 -39.67
C SER A 109 15.70 -2.13 -38.28
N GLN A 110 15.11 -2.87 -37.35
CA GLN A 110 15.60 -3.01 -35.98
C GLN A 110 16.10 -4.42 -35.73
N ASN A 111 17.16 -4.50 -34.95
CA ASN A 111 17.71 -5.75 -34.46
C ASN A 111 17.48 -5.86 -32.97
N CYS A 112 16.81 -6.91 -32.53
CA CYS A 112 16.47 -7.09 -31.14
C CYS A 112 17.01 -8.42 -30.58
N VAL A 113 17.17 -8.45 -29.28
CA VAL A 113 17.37 -9.69 -28.49
C VAL A 113 16.38 -9.66 -27.34
N MET A 114 15.93 -10.82 -26.89
CA MET A 114 15.07 -10.95 -25.74
C MET A 114 15.78 -11.72 -24.64
N ASN A 115 16.04 -11.04 -23.52
CA ASN A 115 16.59 -11.65 -22.32
C ASN A 115 15.44 -12.18 -21.45
N ILE A 116 15.46 -13.46 -21.20
CA ILE A 116 14.53 -14.14 -20.30
C ILE A 116 15.31 -14.53 -19.04
N PHE A 117 14.75 -14.30 -17.87
CA PHE A 117 15.37 -14.68 -16.61
C PHE A 117 14.43 -15.53 -15.78
N GLY A 118 14.95 -16.65 -15.28
CA GLY A 118 14.32 -17.46 -14.25
C GLY A 118 15.23 -17.54 -13.02
N SER A 119 14.70 -17.27 -11.85
CA SER A 119 15.47 -17.33 -10.59
C SER A 119 14.58 -17.70 -9.41
N ILE A 120 15.17 -18.30 -8.38
CA ILE A 120 14.58 -18.31 -7.05
C ILE A 120 15.00 -17.04 -6.33
N GLU A 121 14.03 -16.35 -5.78
CA GLU A 121 14.20 -15.14 -4.97
C GLU A 121 13.87 -15.45 -3.52
N LEU A 122 14.81 -15.13 -2.64
CA LEU A 122 14.70 -15.32 -1.20
C LEU A 122 14.97 -13.99 -0.51
N PRO A 123 14.17 -13.58 0.50
CA PRO A 123 14.42 -12.33 1.22
C PRO A 123 15.67 -12.38 2.12
N LEU A 124 16.19 -13.59 2.40
CA LEU A 124 17.30 -13.83 3.29
C LEU A 124 18.44 -14.55 2.57
N TYR A 125 19.69 -14.30 2.98
CA TYR A 125 20.87 -14.94 2.42
C TYR A 125 21.27 -16.22 3.15
N ASP A 126 21.20 -16.17 4.49
CA ASP A 126 21.64 -17.29 5.33
C ASP A 126 20.46 -18.16 5.75
N LYS A 127 20.67 -19.46 5.70
CA LYS A 127 19.77 -20.46 6.29
C LYS A 127 20.25 -20.75 7.70
N VAL A 128 19.35 -20.49 8.66
CA VAL A 128 19.62 -20.77 10.08
C VAL A 128 18.79 -21.97 10.50
N GLU A 129 19.46 -22.99 11.03
CA GLU A 129 18.87 -24.18 11.59
C GLU A 129 19.13 -24.17 13.10
N ILE A 130 18.06 -24.19 13.89
CA ILE A 130 18.12 -24.25 15.36
C ILE A 130 18.18 -25.73 15.75
N ILE A 131 19.31 -26.18 16.26
CA ILE A 131 19.50 -27.54 16.78
C ILE A 131 19.27 -27.50 18.29
N ALA A 132 18.12 -27.95 18.72
CA ALA A 132 17.68 -27.97 20.11
C ALA A 132 17.31 -29.39 20.55
N PRO A 133 17.27 -29.66 21.87
CA PRO A 133 16.69 -30.89 22.39
C PRO A 133 15.24 -31.10 21.94
N ASP A 134 14.82 -32.36 21.76
CA ASP A 134 13.47 -32.70 21.26
C ASP A 134 12.31 -32.14 22.11
N ASN A 135 12.57 -31.95 23.43
CA ASN A 135 11.61 -31.39 24.36
C ASN A 135 11.70 -29.86 24.52
N ALA A 136 12.59 -29.19 23.77
CA ALA A 136 12.73 -27.74 23.84
C ALA A 136 11.45 -27.01 23.38
N ILE A 137 11.06 -25.98 24.10
CA ILE A 137 9.95 -25.10 23.73
C ILE A 137 10.57 -23.81 23.21
N ILE A 138 10.49 -23.60 21.90
CA ILE A 138 11.08 -22.43 21.23
C ILE A 138 9.96 -21.45 20.84
N LYS A 139 10.10 -20.20 21.21
CA LYS A 139 9.22 -19.11 20.83
C LYS A 139 9.99 -18.02 20.13
N LYS A 140 9.62 -17.69 18.90
CA LYS A 140 10.23 -16.58 18.16
C LYS A 140 9.97 -15.26 18.89
N ALA A 141 10.91 -14.31 18.83
CA ALA A 141 10.84 -13.08 19.59
C ALA A 141 9.63 -12.21 19.22
N ASN A 142 9.20 -12.25 17.97
CA ASN A 142 8.00 -11.53 17.49
C ASN A 142 6.66 -12.18 17.90
N ASN A 143 6.68 -13.36 18.54
CA ASN A 143 5.50 -14.00 19.09
C ASN A 143 5.34 -13.68 20.59
N TYR A 144 5.32 -12.38 20.92
CA TYR A 144 5.14 -11.86 22.26
C TYR A 144 3.65 -11.76 22.65
N GLU A 145 3.38 -11.68 23.95
CA GLU A 145 2.05 -11.39 24.49
C GLU A 145 1.80 -9.88 24.61
N ASN A 146 2.81 -9.14 25.05
CA ASN A 146 2.74 -7.70 25.22
C ASN A 146 4.10 -7.07 24.93
N TYR A 147 4.07 -5.94 24.23
CA TYR A 147 5.27 -5.21 23.86
C TYR A 147 5.01 -3.71 24.03
N GLU A 148 5.76 -3.09 24.93
CA GLU A 148 5.65 -1.69 25.26
C GLU A 148 7.02 -1.03 25.10
N TYR A 149 7.03 0.17 24.63
CA TYR A 149 8.23 0.99 24.64
C TYR A 149 8.02 2.23 25.50
N THR A 150 9.13 2.75 25.96
CA THR A 150 9.14 3.97 26.75
C THR A 150 9.82 5.06 25.95
N VAL A 151 9.16 6.17 25.76
CA VAL A 151 9.69 7.32 25.04
C VAL A 151 9.73 8.50 25.99
N SER A 152 10.90 9.15 26.09
CA SER A 152 11.01 10.41 26.81
C SER A 152 10.17 11.47 26.11
N ARG A 153 9.28 12.10 26.87
CA ARG A 153 8.37 13.11 26.35
C ARG A 153 8.40 14.36 27.17
N PRO A 154 8.71 15.49 26.58
CA PRO A 154 8.62 16.77 27.24
C PRO A 154 7.17 17.28 27.39
N TRP A 155 6.15 16.47 27.12
CA TRP A 155 4.74 16.83 27.27
C TRP A 155 4.37 17.31 28.67
N ASP A 156 4.84 16.61 29.70
CA ASP A 156 4.68 17.08 31.08
C ASP A 156 5.76 18.13 31.38
N MET A 157 5.36 19.38 31.34
CA MET A 157 6.25 20.50 31.56
C MET A 157 6.68 20.66 33.03
N GLU A 158 5.98 20.05 33.96
CA GLU A 158 6.39 19.95 35.36
C GLU A 158 7.41 18.83 35.56
N ASN A 159 7.35 17.79 34.71
CA ASN A 159 8.27 16.66 34.69
C ASN A 159 8.71 16.39 33.22
N PRO A 160 9.63 17.20 32.66
CA PRO A 160 10.03 17.09 31.26
C PRO A 160 10.74 15.76 30.92
N ASP A 161 11.25 15.04 31.92
CA ASP A 161 11.82 13.69 31.77
C ASP A 161 10.76 12.60 31.93
N GLY A 162 9.50 12.96 31.95
CA GLY A 162 8.37 12.04 32.02
C GLY A 162 8.41 10.99 30.92
N MET A 163 8.10 9.75 31.29
CA MET A 163 8.14 8.61 30.41
C MET A 163 6.72 8.16 30.09
N TYR A 164 6.46 7.97 28.80
CA TYR A 164 5.20 7.42 28.29
C TYR A 164 5.42 6.04 27.70
N LYS A 165 4.47 5.15 27.96
CA LYS A 165 4.46 3.82 27.36
C LYS A 165 3.65 3.84 26.08
N GLY A 166 4.28 3.44 25.00
CA GLY A 166 3.66 3.28 23.71
C GLY A 166 3.47 1.81 23.33
N MET A 167 2.64 1.56 22.33
CA MET A 167 2.46 0.24 21.76
C MET A 167 3.50 0.01 20.67
N PHE A 168 4.07 -1.19 20.64
CA PHE A 168 5.08 -1.58 19.67
C PHE A 168 4.57 -2.49 18.58
N ARG A 169 5.28 -2.46 17.48
CA ARG A 169 5.07 -3.31 16.31
C ARG A 169 6.38 -3.87 15.83
N ASP A 170 6.32 -5.05 15.21
CA ASP A 170 7.46 -5.65 14.55
C ASP A 170 7.92 -4.74 13.41
N CYS A 171 9.24 -4.59 13.30
CA CYS A 171 9.82 -3.89 12.16
C CYS A 171 10.03 -4.86 11.01
N GLU A 172 9.32 -4.63 9.93
CA GLU A 172 9.39 -5.45 8.72
C GLU A 172 10.62 -5.15 7.87
N PHE A 173 11.33 -4.07 8.13
CA PHE A 173 12.55 -3.68 7.42
C PHE A 173 13.64 -4.75 7.39
N TYR A 174 13.68 -5.58 8.41
CA TYR A 174 14.74 -6.57 8.56
C TYR A 174 14.55 -7.83 7.74
N LEU A 175 13.37 -8.07 7.24
CA LEU A 175 13.05 -9.30 6.52
C LEU A 175 12.98 -9.14 5.01
N GLY A 176 13.81 -8.26 4.46
CA GLY A 176 13.96 -8.16 3.02
C GLY A 176 12.89 -7.36 2.31
N CYS A 177 12.31 -6.36 2.99
CA CYS A 177 11.40 -5.40 2.36
C CYS A 177 12.09 -4.43 1.37
N GLY A 178 13.34 -4.71 1.01
CA GLY A 178 14.07 -3.93 0.00
C GLY A 178 14.81 -2.71 0.54
N LEU A 179 14.63 -2.36 1.81
CA LEU A 179 15.26 -1.20 2.45
C LEU A 179 16.47 -1.52 3.32
N GLY A 180 16.73 -2.80 3.60
CA GLY A 180 17.84 -3.26 4.43
C GLY A 180 18.69 -4.35 3.78
N ASP A 181 19.84 -4.62 4.35
CA ASP A 181 20.63 -5.80 3.98
C ASP A 181 19.87 -7.05 4.40
N ARG A 182 19.92 -8.10 3.57
CA ARG A 182 19.39 -9.41 3.92
C ARG A 182 20.16 -9.99 5.10
N CYS A 183 19.45 -10.41 6.14
CA CYS A 183 20.05 -11.03 7.32
C CYS A 183 19.86 -12.55 7.32
N ASP A 184 20.23 -13.22 8.39
CA ASP A 184 19.86 -14.62 8.57
C ASP A 184 18.32 -14.74 8.73
N ASN A 185 17.77 -15.95 8.63
CA ASN A 185 16.33 -16.17 8.75
C ASN A 185 15.79 -16.10 10.18
N SER A 186 16.39 -15.29 11.02
CA SER A 186 15.92 -14.94 12.36
C SER A 186 14.79 -13.92 12.26
N HIS A 187 13.77 -14.07 13.09
CA HIS A 187 12.68 -13.11 13.23
C HIS A 187 12.99 -12.19 14.40
N VAL A 188 13.82 -11.21 14.16
CA VAL A 188 14.35 -10.34 15.19
C VAL A 188 13.33 -9.30 15.59
N LEU A 189 13.07 -9.17 16.88
CA LEU A 189 12.26 -8.11 17.43
C LEU A 189 13.01 -6.80 17.36
N HIS A 190 12.47 -5.85 16.60
CA HIS A 190 13.06 -4.56 16.37
C HIS A 190 12.04 -3.43 16.51
N LEU A 191 12.50 -2.28 16.96
CA LEU A 191 11.69 -1.12 17.28
C LEU A 191 11.73 -0.06 16.18
N GLY A 192 11.09 -0.20 15.06
CA GLY A 192 11.01 0.89 14.11
C GLY A 192 12.30 1.71 13.99
N LEU A 193 12.34 2.89 14.58
CA LEU A 193 13.51 3.78 14.58
C LEU A 193 14.46 3.59 15.75
N LYS A 194 14.11 2.78 16.77
CA LYS A 194 14.94 2.56 17.98
C LYS A 194 15.04 1.09 18.31
N PRO A 195 16.24 0.60 18.69
CA PRO A 195 16.42 -0.75 19.22
C PRO A 195 15.67 -0.94 20.54
N PHE A 196 15.14 -2.13 20.76
CA PHE A 196 14.48 -2.49 22.00
C PHE A 196 15.47 -2.46 23.17
N GLY A 197 15.05 -1.82 24.25
CA GLY A 197 15.82 -1.80 25.51
C GLY A 197 16.81 -0.65 25.64
N CYS A 198 16.93 0.24 24.67
CA CYS A 198 17.72 1.47 24.82
C CYS A 198 17.13 2.39 25.89
N GLU A 199 15.81 2.44 25.99
CA GLU A 199 15.14 3.28 26.98
C GLU A 199 14.76 2.46 28.22
N LYS A 200 14.95 3.06 29.39
CA LYS A 200 14.52 2.45 30.64
C LYS A 200 13.01 2.30 30.67
N GLY A 201 12.54 1.07 30.89
CA GLY A 201 11.14 0.74 30.99
C GLY A 201 10.55 0.16 29.71
N ASP A 202 11.33 0.06 28.61
CA ASP A 202 10.95 -0.77 27.46
C ASP A 202 10.66 -2.18 27.92
N LYS A 203 9.57 -2.78 27.43
CA LYS A 203 9.05 -4.02 27.98
C LYS A 203 8.56 -4.96 26.89
N VAL A 204 8.90 -6.23 27.03
CA VAL A 204 8.31 -7.31 26.26
C VAL A 204 8.00 -8.50 27.15
N SER A 205 6.87 -9.15 26.94
CA SER A 205 6.47 -10.33 27.70
C SER A 205 6.09 -11.49 26.80
N TYR A 206 6.34 -12.70 27.28
CA TYR A 206 6.07 -13.93 26.54
C TYR A 206 5.31 -14.91 27.41
N LYS A 207 4.41 -15.67 26.80
CA LYS A 207 3.76 -16.80 27.45
C LYS A 207 4.63 -18.05 27.26
N LEU A 208 5.30 -18.47 28.32
CA LEU A 208 6.16 -19.65 28.34
C LEU A 208 5.86 -20.50 29.60
N SER A 209 5.76 -21.80 29.39
CA SER A 209 5.66 -22.79 30.45
C SER A 209 6.82 -23.80 30.36
N ALA A 210 7.05 -24.56 31.39
CA ALA A 210 8.07 -25.61 31.41
C ALA A 210 7.45 -27.01 31.54
N GLU A 211 6.25 -27.22 31.04
CA GLU A 211 5.60 -28.51 31.08
C GLU A 211 6.51 -29.61 30.48
N ASN A 212 6.78 -30.66 31.24
CA ASN A 212 7.64 -31.79 30.85
C ASN A 212 9.14 -31.51 30.73
N ILE A 213 9.66 -30.37 31.23
CA ILE A 213 11.09 -30.06 31.29
C ILE A 213 11.57 -30.11 32.75
N LYS A 214 12.55 -30.99 33.03
CA LYS A 214 13.15 -31.08 34.36
C LYS A 214 14.21 -29.98 34.51
N LYS A 215 14.20 -29.29 35.68
CA LYS A 215 15.16 -28.21 35.96
C LYS A 215 15.26 -27.20 34.78
N PRO A 216 14.16 -26.54 34.39
CA PRO A 216 14.14 -25.69 33.23
C PRO A 216 15.07 -24.47 33.38
N ILE A 217 15.65 -24.04 32.26
CA ILE A 217 16.33 -22.76 32.06
C ILE A 217 15.81 -22.09 30.81
N ILE A 218 16.00 -20.78 30.67
CA ILE A 218 15.65 -20.03 29.48
C ILE A 218 16.93 -19.75 28.68
N ALA A 219 16.92 -20.12 27.41
CA ALA A 219 17.89 -19.70 26.43
C ALA A 219 17.33 -18.52 25.62
N ILE A 220 18.10 -17.44 25.52
CA ILE A 220 17.70 -16.21 24.83
C ILE A 220 18.73 -15.93 23.74
N ARG A 221 18.29 -15.90 22.48
CA ARG A 221 19.15 -15.52 21.35
C ARG A 221 18.98 -14.05 21.06
N TYR A 222 20.07 -13.28 21.10
CA TYR A 222 20.08 -11.83 20.94
C TYR A 222 21.41 -11.34 20.37
N LYS A 223 21.42 -10.09 19.90
CA LYS A 223 22.63 -9.27 19.74
C LYS A 223 22.38 -7.88 20.33
N THR A 224 23.45 -7.16 20.67
CA THR A 224 23.35 -5.74 21.04
C THR A 224 23.37 -4.86 19.79
N VAL A 225 22.67 -3.72 19.83
CA VAL A 225 22.58 -2.81 18.68
C VAL A 225 23.54 -1.64 18.80
N THR A 226 23.85 -1.24 20.04
CA THR A 226 24.83 -0.20 20.35
C THR A 226 25.99 -0.79 21.16
N GLU A 227 27.11 -0.11 21.20
CA GLU A 227 28.25 -0.52 22.03
C GLU A 227 27.84 -0.62 23.51
N GLY A 228 28.33 -1.65 24.18
CA GLY A 228 28.10 -1.92 25.58
C GLY A 228 27.08 -3.01 25.89
N ASP A 229 26.93 -3.30 27.18
CA ASP A 229 26.03 -4.33 27.68
C ASP A 229 24.59 -3.81 27.79
N ALA A 230 23.63 -4.68 27.52
CA ALA A 230 22.21 -4.41 27.77
C ALA A 230 21.82 -4.95 29.15
N LYS A 231 20.88 -4.26 29.81
CA LYS A 231 20.45 -4.59 31.18
C LYS A 231 18.94 -4.68 31.25
N PHE A 232 18.44 -5.79 31.72
CA PHE A 232 17.01 -6.04 31.88
C PHE A 232 16.68 -6.55 33.30
N SER A 233 15.50 -6.19 33.77
CA SER A 233 14.85 -6.91 34.87
C SER A 233 13.95 -7.98 34.21
N ILE A 234 14.25 -9.26 34.51
CA ILE A 234 13.39 -10.37 34.07
C ILE A 234 12.62 -10.86 35.31
N ASN A 235 11.31 -10.63 35.34
CA ASN A 235 10.45 -10.91 36.52
C ASN A 235 11.04 -10.42 37.83
N GLY A 236 11.55 -9.18 37.84
CA GLY A 236 12.12 -8.53 39.03
C GLY A 236 13.59 -8.87 39.33
N LYS A 237 14.21 -9.77 38.55
CA LYS A 237 15.63 -10.12 38.69
C LYS A 237 16.47 -9.41 37.62
N GLU A 238 17.45 -8.63 38.05
CA GLU A 238 18.41 -7.99 37.17
C GLU A 238 19.24 -9.02 36.42
N THR A 239 19.30 -8.86 35.09
CA THR A 239 20.01 -9.76 34.17
C THR A 239 20.79 -8.93 33.16
N PHE A 240 22.06 -9.32 32.95
CA PHE A 240 22.98 -8.66 32.05
C PHE A 240 23.07 -9.47 30.74
N PHE A 241 23.03 -8.75 29.62
CA PHE A 241 23.25 -9.27 28.29
C PHE A 241 24.58 -8.68 27.79
N PRO A 242 25.70 -9.45 27.82
CA PRO A 242 26.99 -8.97 27.36
C PRO A 242 26.93 -8.47 25.89
N HIS A 243 27.77 -7.50 25.58
CA HIS A 243 27.93 -7.00 24.23
C HIS A 243 28.21 -8.13 23.23
N SER A 244 27.49 -8.11 22.14
CA SER A 244 27.64 -9.06 21.05
C SER A 244 27.26 -8.43 19.72
N ASP A 245 28.19 -8.39 18.77
CA ASP A 245 27.96 -7.90 17.40
C ASP A 245 27.12 -8.87 16.56
N ASP A 246 27.21 -10.17 16.90
CA ASP A 246 26.47 -11.24 16.26
C ASP A 246 25.38 -11.81 17.20
N LEU A 247 24.35 -12.43 16.61
CA LEU A 247 23.33 -13.15 17.38
C LEU A 247 23.96 -14.28 18.18
N ASN A 248 23.90 -14.17 19.52
CA ASN A 248 24.47 -15.10 20.50
C ASN A 248 23.39 -15.59 21.48
N ILE A 249 23.67 -16.66 22.19
CA ILE A 249 22.71 -17.25 23.16
C ILE A 249 23.21 -17.06 24.58
N VAL A 250 22.39 -16.46 25.43
CA VAL A 250 22.58 -16.41 26.87
C VAL A 250 21.58 -17.32 27.58
N TYR A 251 22.01 -17.93 28.69
CA TYR A 251 21.19 -18.82 29.50
C TYR A 251 20.87 -18.18 30.83
N VAL A 252 19.59 -18.09 31.18
CA VAL A 252 19.13 -17.48 32.43
C VAL A 252 18.23 -18.47 33.20
N PRO A 253 18.08 -18.31 34.52
CA PRO A 253 17.15 -19.13 35.29
C PRO A 253 15.72 -19.04 34.76
N PHE A 254 15.03 -20.17 34.76
CA PHE A 254 13.65 -20.23 34.33
C PHE A 254 12.74 -19.36 35.21
N CYS A 255 11.85 -18.64 34.57
CA CYS A 255 10.64 -18.05 35.13
C CYS A 255 9.48 -18.28 34.17
N GLU A 256 8.31 -18.55 34.72
CA GLU A 256 7.10 -18.70 33.92
C GLU A 256 6.66 -17.34 33.39
N ASN A 257 6.22 -17.30 32.11
CA ASN A 257 5.76 -16.09 31.47
C ASN A 257 6.71 -14.90 31.62
N PRO A 258 7.95 -14.98 31.11
CA PRO A 258 8.98 -13.97 31.38
C PRO A 258 8.57 -12.60 30.82
N GLU A 259 8.75 -11.60 31.66
CA GLU A 259 8.62 -10.19 31.33
C GLU A 259 9.99 -9.53 31.39
N PHE A 260 10.44 -8.98 30.30
CA PHE A 260 11.69 -8.25 30.15
C PHE A 260 11.40 -6.76 30.25
N ILE A 261 11.93 -6.10 31.24
CA ILE A 261 11.85 -4.65 31.43
C ILE A 261 13.25 -4.08 31.34
N SER A 262 13.49 -3.18 30.39
CA SER A 262 14.79 -2.52 30.24
C SER A 262 15.14 -1.68 31.47
N LEU A 263 16.38 -1.79 31.91
CA LEU A 263 17.00 -0.92 32.92
C LEU A 263 17.86 0.19 32.28
N GLY A 264 17.86 0.24 30.93
CA GLY A 264 18.68 1.12 30.11
C GLY A 264 20.02 0.48 29.73
N GLY A 265 20.74 1.07 28.80
CA GLY A 265 22.01 0.59 28.28
C GLY A 265 21.98 0.38 26.77
N ALA A 266 22.74 -0.60 26.26
CA ALA A 266 22.67 -0.99 24.87
C ALA A 266 21.29 -1.59 24.55
N GLY A 267 20.72 -1.22 23.42
CA GLY A 267 19.54 -1.90 22.91
C GLY A 267 19.87 -3.31 22.41
N ILE A 268 18.88 -4.16 22.35
CA ILE A 268 19.03 -5.52 21.83
C ILE A 268 18.07 -5.81 20.68
N GLU A 269 18.49 -6.69 19.80
CA GLU A 269 17.64 -7.43 18.91
C GLU A 269 17.45 -8.83 19.48
N LEU A 270 16.20 -9.25 19.65
CA LEU A 270 15.83 -10.57 20.11
C LEU A 270 15.39 -11.43 18.94
N ASP A 271 15.93 -12.64 18.82
CA ASP A 271 15.54 -13.61 17.80
C ASP A 271 14.54 -14.63 18.35
N PHE A 272 14.92 -15.35 19.41
CA PHE A 272 14.02 -16.29 20.07
C PHE A 272 14.28 -16.41 21.58
N ILE A 273 13.29 -16.94 22.26
CA ILE A 273 13.36 -17.39 23.64
C ILE A 273 12.98 -18.86 23.67
N ALA A 274 13.77 -19.68 24.35
CA ALA A 274 13.50 -21.11 24.45
C ALA A 274 13.59 -21.61 25.89
N VAL A 275 12.75 -22.59 26.25
CA VAL A 275 12.88 -23.34 27.52
C VAL A 275 13.51 -24.68 27.21
N ILE A 276 14.60 -24.99 27.92
CA ILE A 276 15.35 -26.25 27.81
C ILE A 276 15.70 -26.77 29.19
N GLU A 277 16.15 -28.03 29.29
CA GLU A 277 16.66 -28.60 30.54
C GLU A 277 18.04 -28.03 30.89
N ASN A 278 18.30 -27.80 32.15
CA ASN A 278 19.60 -27.29 32.60
C ASN A 278 20.71 -28.33 32.31
N GLY A 279 21.69 -27.91 31.58
CA GLY A 279 22.79 -28.76 31.08
C GLY A 279 22.72 -28.98 29.56
N ASP A 280 21.54 -28.80 28.97
CA ASP A 280 21.38 -28.81 27.52
C ASP A 280 21.82 -27.49 26.89
N LYS A 281 22.06 -27.54 25.60
CA LYS A 281 22.44 -26.36 24.79
C LYS A 281 21.67 -26.31 23.48
N ILE A 282 21.40 -25.10 23.02
CA ILE A 282 20.93 -24.84 21.69
C ILE A 282 22.15 -24.48 20.82
N ASN A 283 22.28 -25.15 19.69
CA ASN A 283 23.29 -24.84 18.71
C ASN A 283 22.63 -24.22 17.46
N ILE A 284 23.35 -23.33 16.82
CA ILE A 284 22.91 -22.70 15.59
C ILE A 284 23.84 -23.17 14.47
N LYS A 285 23.24 -23.75 13.46
CA LYS A 285 23.95 -24.12 12.22
C LYS A 285 23.57 -23.12 11.14
N LYS A 286 24.54 -22.40 10.64
CA LYS A 286 24.40 -21.49 9.51
C LYS A 286 24.86 -22.16 8.23
N SER A 287 24.11 -21.98 7.16
CA SER A 287 24.46 -22.37 5.81
C SER A 287 23.91 -21.35 4.83
N LYS A 288 24.32 -21.39 3.57
CA LYS A 288 23.75 -20.53 2.52
C LYS A 288 22.55 -21.21 1.87
N TYR A 289 21.57 -20.41 1.47
CA TYR A 289 20.52 -20.89 0.59
C TYR A 289 21.11 -21.22 -0.79
N GLN A 290 20.59 -22.24 -1.43
CA GLN A 290 21.03 -22.67 -2.76
C GLN A 290 20.16 -22.01 -3.82
N TYR A 291 20.80 -21.34 -4.77
CA TYR A 291 20.13 -20.62 -5.85
C TYR A 291 20.31 -21.31 -7.22
N ILE A 292 21.27 -22.22 -7.32
CA ILE A 292 21.69 -22.83 -8.59
C ILE A 292 20.86 -24.07 -8.87
N PRO A 293 20.03 -24.08 -9.93
CA PRO A 293 19.31 -25.28 -10.33
C PRO A 293 20.20 -26.21 -11.17
N SER A 294 19.88 -27.49 -11.18
CA SER A 294 20.28 -28.37 -12.29
C SER A 294 19.41 -28.00 -13.50
N VAL A 295 20.06 -27.80 -14.66
CA VAL A 295 19.35 -27.41 -15.88
C VAL A 295 19.60 -28.44 -16.97
N THR A 296 18.53 -28.98 -17.55
CA THR A 296 18.59 -29.78 -18.77
C THR A 296 17.92 -29.02 -19.91
N SER A 297 18.37 -29.25 -21.14
CA SER A 297 17.79 -28.64 -22.32
C SER A 297 17.54 -29.65 -23.41
N ASP A 298 16.37 -29.54 -24.05
CA ASP A 298 15.98 -30.35 -25.20
C ASP A 298 15.51 -29.46 -26.35
N LYS A 299 15.96 -29.70 -27.56
CA LYS A 299 15.59 -28.98 -28.77
C LYS A 299 14.63 -29.82 -29.58
N GLY A 300 13.35 -29.49 -29.55
CA GLY A 300 12.30 -30.12 -30.30
C GLY A 300 11.89 -29.37 -31.57
N GLU A 301 10.89 -29.90 -32.27
CA GLU A 301 10.27 -29.22 -33.44
C GLU A 301 9.60 -27.91 -33.08
N ASN A 302 8.98 -27.83 -31.90
CA ASN A 302 8.20 -26.67 -31.44
C ASN A 302 8.98 -25.78 -30.46
N GLY A 303 10.33 -25.74 -30.54
CA GLY A 303 11.16 -24.86 -29.74
C GLY A 303 12.19 -25.53 -28.87
N THR A 304 12.72 -24.82 -27.89
CA THR A 304 13.71 -25.32 -26.92
C THR A 304 13.10 -25.33 -25.53
N THR A 305 13.17 -26.48 -24.87
CA THR A 305 12.70 -26.69 -23.50
C THR A 305 13.90 -26.67 -22.55
N PHE A 306 13.79 -25.90 -21.47
CA PHE A 306 14.74 -25.85 -20.37
C PHE A 306 14.02 -26.32 -19.10
N ALA A 307 14.46 -27.43 -18.52
CA ALA A 307 13.95 -27.91 -17.24
C ALA A 307 14.92 -27.51 -16.13
N LEU A 308 14.42 -26.81 -15.14
CA LEU A 308 15.14 -26.28 -13.97
C LEU A 308 14.71 -27.08 -12.75
N ASP A 309 15.66 -27.71 -12.07
CA ASP A 309 15.42 -28.45 -10.83
C ASP A 309 16.27 -27.88 -9.69
N TYR A 310 15.62 -27.23 -8.76
CA TYR A 310 16.24 -26.69 -7.54
C TYR A 310 16.21 -27.79 -6.46
N ASN A 311 17.09 -28.78 -6.60
CA ASN A 311 17.12 -30.05 -5.88
C ASN A 311 17.13 -29.93 -4.34
N GLU A 312 17.52 -28.78 -3.79
CA GLU A 312 17.54 -28.52 -2.35
C GLU A 312 16.15 -28.22 -1.77
N TYR A 313 15.16 -27.97 -2.64
CA TYR A 313 13.83 -27.56 -2.22
C TYR A 313 12.77 -28.50 -2.79
N ASP A 314 11.90 -28.96 -1.90
CA ASP A 314 10.77 -29.75 -2.31
C ASP A 314 9.85 -28.96 -3.24
N ASP A 315 9.34 -29.62 -4.28
CA ASP A 315 8.33 -29.05 -5.19
C ASP A 315 8.78 -27.77 -5.93
N CYS A 316 10.09 -27.65 -6.19
CA CYS A 316 10.72 -26.50 -6.83
C CYS A 316 11.34 -26.84 -8.19
N LYS A 317 10.49 -27.34 -9.10
CA LYS A 317 10.86 -27.68 -10.48
C LYS A 317 10.09 -26.85 -11.47
N TYR A 318 10.78 -26.25 -12.43
CA TYR A 318 10.18 -25.38 -13.43
C TYR A 318 10.62 -25.77 -14.84
N THR A 319 9.73 -25.51 -15.79
CA THR A 319 10.00 -25.64 -17.22
C THR A 319 9.83 -24.30 -17.90
N ILE A 320 10.85 -23.87 -18.65
CA ILE A 320 10.79 -22.74 -19.56
C ILE A 320 10.88 -23.26 -20.99
N ILE A 321 9.91 -22.95 -21.82
CA ILE A 321 9.90 -23.34 -23.23
C ILE A 321 9.93 -22.08 -24.09
N THR A 322 10.98 -21.90 -24.87
CA THR A 322 11.04 -20.86 -25.90
C THR A 322 10.67 -21.43 -27.26
N HIS A 323 9.73 -20.81 -27.93
CA HIS A 323 9.37 -21.26 -29.28
C HIS A 323 10.53 -21.07 -30.28
N ASN A 324 11.34 -20.05 -30.09
CA ASN A 324 12.46 -19.74 -30.95
C ASN A 324 13.62 -20.74 -30.77
N LYS A 325 14.01 -21.41 -31.90
CA LYS A 325 15.10 -22.37 -31.92
C LYS A 325 16.50 -21.75 -31.78
N ASN A 326 16.64 -20.44 -31.98
CA ASN A 326 17.88 -19.69 -31.83
C ASN A 326 18.07 -19.17 -30.39
N THR A 327 17.57 -19.89 -29.42
CA THR A 327 17.74 -19.57 -28.00
C THR A 327 19.08 -20.12 -27.50
N ARG A 328 19.83 -19.27 -26.83
CA ARG A 328 21.09 -19.64 -26.15
C ARG A 328 20.88 -19.59 -24.64
N LEU A 329 21.21 -20.67 -23.97
CA LEU A 329 21.22 -20.71 -22.50
C LEU A 329 22.50 -20.06 -21.95
N ARG A 330 22.31 -19.21 -20.96
CA ARG A 330 23.37 -18.57 -20.17
C ARG A 330 23.04 -18.64 -18.70
N PHE A 331 24.03 -18.47 -17.85
CA PHE A 331 23.94 -18.47 -16.41
C PHE A 331 24.64 -17.24 -15.86
N LEU A 332 24.09 -16.64 -14.84
CA LEU A 332 24.59 -15.41 -14.24
C LEU A 332 24.56 -15.52 -12.71
N ASP A 333 25.75 -15.50 -12.12
CA ASP A 333 25.87 -15.29 -10.68
C ASP A 333 25.61 -13.82 -10.39
N SER A 334 24.53 -13.53 -9.70
CA SER A 334 24.20 -12.18 -9.28
C SER A 334 23.09 -12.22 -8.24
N GLY A 335 23.20 -11.46 -7.17
CA GLY A 335 22.16 -11.27 -6.18
C GLY A 335 21.09 -10.25 -6.60
N SER A 336 21.28 -9.56 -7.73
CA SER A 336 20.31 -8.61 -8.26
C SER A 336 20.14 -8.72 -9.78
N LEU A 337 18.92 -8.49 -10.23
CA LEU A 337 18.61 -8.49 -11.65
C LEU A 337 19.24 -7.28 -12.35
N GLU A 338 19.37 -6.14 -11.67
CA GLU A 338 20.03 -4.94 -12.19
C GLU A 338 21.48 -5.24 -12.57
N ASP A 339 22.24 -5.86 -11.68
CA ASP A 339 23.61 -6.25 -11.95
C ASP A 339 23.70 -7.24 -13.10
N ALA A 340 22.81 -8.23 -13.12
CA ALA A 340 22.73 -9.21 -14.19
C ALA A 340 22.47 -8.55 -15.55
N LEU A 341 21.55 -7.61 -15.63
CA LEU A 341 21.24 -6.86 -16.84
C LEU A 341 22.40 -5.95 -17.25
N ILE A 342 22.96 -5.17 -16.32
CA ILE A 342 24.11 -4.30 -16.59
C ILE A 342 25.28 -5.10 -17.09
N ASN A 343 25.68 -6.17 -16.41
CA ASN A 343 26.78 -7.00 -16.81
C ASN A 343 26.61 -7.61 -18.20
N ARG A 344 25.39 -7.84 -18.66
CA ARG A 344 25.11 -8.39 -19.98
C ARG A 344 25.07 -7.37 -21.09
N LEU A 345 24.51 -6.23 -20.81
CA LEU A 345 24.51 -5.12 -21.76
C LEU A 345 25.88 -4.51 -21.90
N SER A 346 26.67 -4.60 -20.81
CA SER A 346 28.01 -4.07 -20.75
C SER A 346 29.07 -4.93 -21.43
N ASN A 347 28.79 -6.04 -22.02
CA ASN A 347 29.72 -6.89 -22.70
C ASN A 347 29.88 -6.57 -24.19
N GLY A 348 29.57 -5.38 -24.63
CA GLY A 348 29.67 -5.11 -26.08
C GLY A 348 30.67 -4.11 -26.32
N ASP A 349 31.29 -3.23 -26.26
CA ASP A 349 32.27 -2.37 -26.93
C ASP A 349 33.00 -1.33 -26.05
N HIS A 350 33.97 -0.68 -26.66
CA HIS A 350 34.94 0.23 -26.01
C HIS A 350 34.35 1.37 -25.16
N THR A 351 33.29 1.99 -25.57
CA THR A 351 32.49 2.99 -24.79
C THR A 351 31.86 2.38 -23.54
N TYR A 352 31.85 1.16 -23.48
CA TYR A 352 31.18 0.32 -22.55
C TYR A 352 32.00 0.03 -21.30
N ASP A 353 33.34 -0.04 -21.39
CA ASP A 353 34.17 -0.30 -20.23
C ASP A 353 34.16 0.88 -19.26
N GLU A 354 34.10 2.11 -19.79
CA GLU A 354 34.00 3.32 -18.98
C GLU A 354 32.61 3.43 -18.31
N LEU A 355 31.56 3.18 -19.06
CA LEU A 355 30.20 3.13 -18.55
C LEU A 355 30.01 1.97 -17.58
N ARG A 356 30.56 0.79 -17.91
CA ARG A 356 30.59 -0.38 -17.07
C ARG A 356 31.26 -0.13 -15.73
N GLU A 357 32.42 0.51 -15.73
CA GLU A 357 33.14 0.83 -14.51
C GLU A 357 32.34 1.77 -13.61
N THR A 358 31.66 2.75 -14.20
CA THR A 358 30.77 3.66 -13.49
C THR A 358 29.56 2.94 -12.91
N PHE A 359 28.85 2.16 -13.70
CA PHE A 359 27.69 1.40 -13.23
C PHE A 359 28.09 0.26 -12.30
N SER A 360 29.17 -0.45 -12.56
CA SER A 360 29.67 -1.52 -11.66
C SER A 360 30.03 -0.99 -10.27
N ARG A 361 30.51 0.24 -10.17
CA ARG A 361 30.78 0.89 -8.89
C ARG A 361 29.49 1.27 -8.15
N SER A 362 28.48 1.71 -8.89
CA SER A 362 27.19 2.16 -8.33
C SER A 362 26.30 0.99 -7.91
N PHE A 363 26.36 -0.11 -8.67
CA PHE A 363 25.50 -1.29 -8.52
C PHE A 363 26.28 -2.55 -8.16
N LYS A 364 27.52 -2.41 -7.69
CA LYS A 364 28.31 -3.57 -7.29
C LYS A 364 27.57 -4.32 -6.19
N ASN A 365 27.09 -5.48 -6.55
CA ASN A 365 26.47 -6.37 -5.60
C ASN A 365 27.55 -6.90 -4.63
N LYS A 366 27.35 -6.64 -3.35
CA LYS A 366 28.22 -7.17 -2.29
C LYS A 366 28.06 -8.69 -2.12
N HIS A 367 26.98 -9.23 -2.66
CA HIS A 367 26.52 -10.60 -2.48
C HIS A 367 26.31 -11.29 -3.85
N SER A 368 27.33 -11.26 -4.74
CA SER A 368 27.24 -11.83 -6.08
C SER A 368 27.02 -13.35 -6.11
N ASP A 369 27.40 -14.02 -5.03
CA ASP A 369 27.23 -15.46 -4.80
C ASP A 369 25.88 -15.83 -4.14
N GLU A 370 25.02 -14.84 -3.88
CA GLU A 370 23.73 -14.99 -3.17
C GLU A 370 22.53 -14.87 -4.09
N GLY A 371 22.69 -15.18 -5.34
CA GLY A 371 21.66 -15.22 -6.36
C GLY A 371 22.16 -15.86 -7.64
N TYR A 372 21.23 -16.36 -8.44
CA TYR A 372 21.56 -17.03 -9.68
C TYR A 372 20.41 -16.95 -10.67
N PHE A 373 20.72 -16.43 -11.86
CA PHE A 373 19.75 -16.32 -12.94
C PHE A 373 20.05 -17.33 -14.05
N VAL A 374 19.05 -18.14 -14.39
CA VAL A 374 19.02 -18.91 -15.63
C VAL A 374 18.51 -17.97 -16.72
N ASN A 375 19.29 -17.79 -17.78
CA ASN A 375 19.02 -16.82 -18.82
C ASN A 375 18.92 -17.44 -20.21
N PRO A 376 17.75 -17.94 -20.65
CA PRO A 376 17.46 -18.16 -22.05
C PRO A 376 17.50 -16.83 -22.82
N LEU A 377 18.37 -16.72 -23.78
CA LEU A 377 18.53 -15.53 -24.62
C LEU A 377 18.07 -15.86 -26.04
N VAL A 378 17.00 -15.20 -26.48
CA VAL A 378 16.57 -15.23 -27.87
C VAL A 378 17.32 -14.17 -28.65
N LYS A 379 18.08 -14.60 -29.67
CA LYS A 379 18.95 -13.74 -30.48
C LYS A 379 18.41 -13.53 -31.88
N SER A 380 18.87 -12.44 -32.47
CA SER A 380 18.70 -12.14 -33.89
C SER A 380 17.23 -12.03 -34.29
N ILE A 381 16.48 -11.30 -33.49
CA ILE A 381 15.13 -10.86 -33.87
C ILE A 381 15.29 -9.65 -34.76
N PHE A 382 15.06 -9.85 -36.07
CA PHE A 382 15.15 -8.80 -37.06
C PHE A 382 13.73 -8.35 -37.46
N ILE A 383 13.47 -7.05 -37.37
CA ILE A 383 12.14 -6.48 -37.60
C ILE A 383 12.24 -5.38 -38.65
N GLU A 384 11.59 -5.58 -39.78
CA GLU A 384 11.54 -4.61 -40.87
C GLU A 384 10.72 -3.35 -40.48
N PRO A 385 10.93 -2.22 -41.17
CA PRO A 385 10.15 -1.01 -40.97
C PRO A 385 8.64 -1.26 -41.06
N GLY A 386 7.89 -0.76 -40.07
CA GLY A 386 6.44 -0.89 -40.00
C GLY A 386 5.91 -2.31 -39.78
N LYS A 387 6.77 -3.22 -39.27
CA LYS A 387 6.40 -4.60 -38.98
C LYS A 387 6.52 -4.92 -37.49
N SER A 388 5.94 -6.06 -37.10
CA SER A 388 6.10 -6.64 -35.76
C SER A 388 6.64 -8.07 -35.84
N HIS A 389 7.16 -8.56 -34.70
CA HIS A 389 7.60 -9.92 -34.49
C HIS A 389 7.08 -10.45 -33.17
N ILE A 390 6.58 -11.69 -33.16
CA ILE A 390 6.00 -12.30 -31.97
C ILE A 390 6.89 -13.46 -31.50
N GLU A 391 7.16 -13.48 -30.19
CA GLU A 391 7.81 -14.60 -29.52
C GLU A 391 6.88 -15.17 -28.43
N TYR A 392 6.81 -16.50 -28.35
CA TYR A 392 6.07 -17.24 -27.32
C TYR A 392 7.04 -17.93 -26.37
N VAL A 393 6.76 -17.80 -25.08
CA VAL A 393 7.48 -18.53 -24.04
C VAL A 393 6.48 -19.10 -23.04
N VAL A 394 6.63 -20.38 -22.70
CA VAL A 394 5.84 -20.98 -21.63
C VAL A 394 6.69 -21.08 -20.39
N VAL A 395 6.09 -20.78 -19.25
CA VAL A 395 6.62 -21.04 -17.92
C VAL A 395 5.65 -21.94 -17.19
N ALA A 396 6.16 -23.06 -16.69
CA ALA A 396 5.34 -24.04 -15.96
C ALA A 396 6.06 -24.56 -14.72
N LYS A 397 5.29 -24.87 -13.70
CA LYS A 397 5.77 -25.69 -12.59
C LYS A 397 5.70 -27.17 -13.02
N GLY A 398 6.81 -27.91 -12.86
CA GLY A 398 6.92 -29.28 -13.34
C GLY A 398 7.02 -29.39 -14.86
N GLU A 399 6.60 -30.51 -15.41
CA GLU A 399 6.70 -30.81 -16.83
C GLU A 399 5.57 -30.15 -17.66
N PHE A 400 5.94 -29.66 -18.83
CA PHE A 400 5.02 -29.13 -19.82
C PHE A 400 5.51 -29.47 -21.24
N SER A 401 4.59 -29.75 -22.13
CA SER A 401 4.90 -30.02 -23.55
C SER A 401 4.63 -28.79 -24.40
N PRO A 402 5.51 -28.49 -25.39
CA PRO A 402 5.29 -27.36 -26.31
C PRO A 402 3.97 -27.50 -27.07
N LEU A 403 3.30 -26.38 -27.30
CA LEU A 403 2.10 -26.24 -28.15
C LEU A 403 2.48 -25.61 -29.49
N SER A 404 1.56 -25.62 -30.44
CA SER A 404 1.68 -24.88 -31.68
C SER A 404 1.41 -23.38 -31.51
N ASP A 405 1.88 -22.57 -32.44
CA ASP A 405 1.64 -21.11 -32.46
C ASP A 405 0.15 -20.76 -32.49
N GLU A 406 -0.64 -21.54 -33.22
CA GLU A 406 -2.09 -21.35 -33.28
C GLU A 406 -2.77 -21.60 -31.93
N GLU A 407 -2.28 -22.57 -31.15
CA GLU A 407 -2.79 -22.86 -29.82
C GLU A 407 -2.38 -21.75 -28.85
N TYR A 408 -1.13 -21.27 -28.92
CA TYR A 408 -0.68 -20.13 -28.12
C TYR A 408 -1.49 -18.87 -28.38
N GLU A 409 -1.74 -18.53 -29.66
CA GLU A 409 -2.52 -17.34 -29.99
C GLU A 409 -3.99 -17.45 -29.54
N LYS A 410 -4.60 -18.64 -29.61
CA LYS A 410 -5.95 -18.88 -29.07
C LYS A 410 -6.01 -18.65 -27.56
N ILE A 411 -5.00 -19.13 -26.82
CA ILE A 411 -4.90 -18.94 -25.36
C ILE A 411 -4.79 -17.45 -25.04
N TYR A 412 -3.88 -16.74 -25.73
CA TYR A 412 -3.71 -15.30 -25.57
C TYR A 412 -5.00 -14.52 -25.82
N LEU A 413 -5.64 -14.72 -26.96
CA LEU A 413 -6.87 -14.00 -27.33
C LEU A 413 -8.02 -14.27 -26.35
N SER A 414 -8.18 -15.53 -25.94
CA SER A 414 -9.16 -15.90 -24.91
C SER A 414 -8.91 -15.22 -23.57
N ALA A 415 -7.65 -15.19 -23.12
CA ALA A 415 -7.27 -14.56 -21.86
C ALA A 415 -7.43 -13.02 -21.93
N LYS A 416 -6.94 -12.41 -23.00
CA LYS A 416 -7.03 -10.96 -23.24
C LYS A 416 -8.50 -10.48 -23.29
N SER A 417 -9.40 -11.27 -23.82
CA SER A 417 -10.83 -10.92 -23.90
C SER A 417 -11.47 -10.65 -22.53
N LYS A 418 -10.87 -11.12 -21.43
CA LYS A 418 -11.31 -10.89 -20.04
C LYS A 418 -10.84 -9.56 -19.45
N ALA A 419 -9.78 -8.96 -20.03
CA ALA A 419 -9.16 -7.74 -19.54
C ALA A 419 -9.73 -6.46 -20.19
N GLN A 420 -10.97 -6.50 -20.66
CA GLN A 420 -11.56 -5.37 -21.34
C GLN A 420 -11.60 -4.11 -20.46
N PRO A 421 -11.38 -2.93 -21.05
CA PRO A 421 -11.60 -1.66 -20.36
C PRO A 421 -13.05 -1.52 -19.91
N VAL A 422 -13.26 -0.69 -18.87
CA VAL A 422 -14.59 -0.34 -18.40
C VAL A 422 -15.37 0.35 -19.54
N LYS A 423 -16.62 -0.04 -19.71
CA LYS A 423 -17.52 0.60 -20.67
C LYS A 423 -18.14 1.82 -20.03
N TYR A 424 -17.84 2.98 -20.56
CA TYR A 424 -18.40 4.26 -20.18
C TYR A 424 -19.44 4.74 -21.18
N ASN A 425 -20.39 5.58 -20.73
CA ASN A 425 -21.20 6.41 -21.58
C ASN A 425 -20.32 7.33 -22.45
N SER A 426 -20.89 7.95 -23.47
CA SER A 426 -20.16 8.70 -24.52
C SER A 426 -19.18 9.73 -23.95
N ASP A 427 -19.60 10.51 -22.95
CA ASP A 427 -18.77 11.55 -22.32
C ASP A 427 -17.55 10.99 -21.59
N GLY A 428 -17.63 9.75 -21.12
CA GLY A 428 -16.58 9.06 -20.39
C GLY A 428 -15.57 8.33 -21.27
N LYS A 429 -15.89 8.06 -22.54
CA LYS A 429 -15.02 7.27 -23.44
C LYS A 429 -13.62 7.83 -23.57
N LYS A 430 -13.46 9.15 -23.53
CA LYS A 430 -12.17 9.82 -23.57
C LYS A 430 -11.23 9.48 -22.40
N TYR A 431 -11.76 8.98 -21.28
CA TYR A 431 -10.98 8.57 -20.10
C TYR A 431 -10.60 7.09 -20.08
N SER A 432 -11.01 6.31 -21.11
CA SER A 432 -10.82 4.85 -21.10
C SER A 432 -9.35 4.43 -21.02
N LEU A 433 -8.43 5.17 -21.65
CA LEU A 433 -7.00 4.85 -21.57
C LEU A 433 -6.46 5.10 -20.15
N SER A 434 -6.67 6.30 -19.62
CA SER A 434 -6.13 6.68 -18.29
C SER A 434 -6.67 5.81 -17.16
N THR A 435 -7.96 5.48 -17.19
CA THR A 435 -8.58 4.60 -16.19
C THR A 435 -8.15 3.13 -16.35
N ASN A 436 -7.92 2.67 -17.59
CA ASN A 436 -7.42 1.30 -17.81
C ASN A 436 -5.96 1.16 -17.34
N ILE A 437 -5.11 2.15 -17.56
CA ILE A 437 -3.73 2.17 -17.04
C ILE A 437 -3.74 2.24 -15.52
N MET A 438 -4.59 3.08 -14.89
CA MET A 438 -4.74 3.12 -13.44
C MET A 438 -5.25 1.79 -12.87
N LYS A 439 -6.26 1.17 -13.48
CA LYS A 439 -6.73 -0.18 -13.13
C LYS A 439 -5.58 -1.19 -13.15
N SER A 440 -4.80 -1.18 -14.24
CA SER A 440 -3.67 -2.10 -14.39
C SER A 440 -2.58 -1.83 -13.37
N THR A 441 -2.33 -0.56 -13.04
CA THR A 441 -1.41 -0.13 -11.99
C THR A 441 -1.84 -0.67 -10.62
N LEU A 442 -3.09 -0.47 -10.23
CA LEU A 442 -3.62 -0.96 -8.94
C LEU A 442 -3.55 -2.49 -8.83
N LEU A 443 -3.88 -3.20 -9.91
CA LEU A 443 -3.86 -4.66 -9.92
C LEU A 443 -2.45 -5.25 -9.95
N THR A 444 -1.49 -4.61 -10.61
CA THR A 444 -0.15 -5.18 -10.77
C THR A 444 0.88 -4.65 -9.77
N ASN A 445 0.58 -3.56 -9.04
CA ASN A 445 1.37 -3.14 -7.89
C ASN A 445 1.11 -4.03 -6.67
N VAL A 446 1.40 -5.29 -6.83
CA VAL A 446 1.28 -6.33 -5.83
C VAL A 446 2.61 -7.05 -5.70
N VAL A 447 3.04 -7.33 -4.48
CA VAL A 447 4.36 -7.88 -4.17
C VAL A 447 4.27 -9.05 -3.18
N TYR A 448 5.28 -9.90 -3.19
CA TYR A 448 5.51 -10.96 -2.22
C TYR A 448 7.02 -11.21 -2.09
N PRO A 449 7.55 -11.49 -0.89
CA PRO A 449 6.86 -11.47 0.39
C PRO A 449 6.81 -10.07 0.99
N VAL A 450 5.77 -9.79 1.77
CA VAL A 450 5.78 -8.75 2.79
C VAL A 450 5.52 -9.42 4.12
N TYR A 451 6.40 -9.18 5.09
CA TYR A 451 6.31 -9.83 6.39
C TYR A 451 5.28 -9.14 7.27
N ARG A 452 4.35 -9.92 7.77
CA ARG A 452 3.36 -9.50 8.75
C ARG A 452 3.42 -10.47 9.91
N ARG A 453 3.87 -10.02 11.05
CA ARG A 453 4.02 -10.74 12.31
C ARG A 453 3.82 -12.26 12.24
N GLY A 454 4.90 -12.99 11.96
CA GLY A 454 4.91 -14.44 11.88
C GLY A 454 4.56 -15.05 10.52
N GLU A 455 4.15 -14.27 9.54
CA GLU A 455 3.80 -14.78 8.20
C GLU A 455 4.27 -13.87 7.06
N ASN A 456 4.47 -14.44 5.89
CA ASN A 456 4.72 -13.72 4.65
C ASN A 456 3.43 -13.64 3.84
N VAL A 457 3.02 -12.44 3.48
CA VAL A 457 1.76 -12.19 2.76
C VAL A 457 2.01 -11.57 1.39
N ILE A 458 1.07 -11.77 0.48
CA ILE A 458 0.97 -10.99 -0.75
C ILE A 458 0.35 -9.65 -0.38
N HIS A 459 0.91 -8.55 -0.90
CA HIS A 459 0.46 -7.22 -0.51
C HIS A 459 0.36 -6.27 -1.70
N HIS A 460 -0.75 -5.53 -1.78
CA HIS A 460 -0.93 -4.45 -2.75
C HIS A 460 -0.29 -3.18 -2.21
N THR A 461 0.64 -2.62 -2.97
CA THR A 461 1.47 -1.47 -2.60
C THR A 461 1.17 -0.25 -3.48
N PRO A 462 1.57 0.96 -3.07
CA PRO A 462 1.47 2.14 -3.93
C PRO A 462 2.21 2.00 -5.26
N GLY A 463 3.30 1.26 -5.25
CA GLY A 463 4.12 0.91 -6.40
C GLY A 463 5.14 -0.16 -6.02
N LYS A 464 5.68 -0.89 -6.98
CA LYS A 464 6.58 -2.02 -6.70
C LYS A 464 7.85 -1.66 -5.93
N ARG A 465 8.26 -0.40 -5.95
CA ARG A 465 9.42 0.08 -5.16
C ARG A 465 9.11 0.36 -3.69
N TRP A 466 7.82 0.41 -3.31
CA TRP A 466 7.36 0.52 -1.92
C TRP A 466 6.77 -0.80 -1.48
N ASP A 467 7.63 -1.73 -1.14
CA ASP A 467 7.31 -3.13 -0.90
C ASP A 467 6.91 -3.45 0.55
N SER A 468 6.44 -2.46 1.29
CA SER A 468 5.97 -2.61 2.67
C SER A 468 4.55 -2.08 2.88
N PHE A 469 4.08 -2.09 4.13
CA PHE A 469 2.73 -1.62 4.48
C PHE A 469 2.67 -0.11 4.57
N TYR A 470 1.82 0.51 3.76
CA TYR A 470 1.55 1.95 3.78
C TYR A 470 0.09 2.16 4.16
N THR A 471 -0.15 2.51 5.43
CA THR A 471 -1.50 2.53 6.02
C THR A 471 -2.47 3.41 5.24
N TRP A 472 -2.08 4.61 4.91
CA TRP A 472 -3.02 5.51 4.28
C TRP A 472 -3.22 5.28 2.77
N ASP A 473 -2.20 4.77 2.06
CA ASP A 473 -2.33 4.36 0.67
C ASP A 473 -3.28 3.16 0.51
N SER A 474 -3.25 2.23 1.47
CA SER A 474 -3.98 0.97 1.36
C SER A 474 -5.49 1.15 1.21
N GLY A 475 -6.09 2.09 1.91
CA GLY A 475 -7.52 2.34 1.77
C GLY A 475 -7.88 2.89 0.39
N PHE A 476 -7.03 3.73 -0.22
CA PHE A 476 -7.24 4.18 -1.59
C PHE A 476 -7.02 3.05 -2.60
N ILE A 477 -6.01 2.20 -2.39
CA ILE A 477 -5.81 0.99 -3.18
C ILE A 477 -7.06 0.11 -3.10
N GLY A 478 -7.57 -0.16 -1.89
CA GLY A 478 -8.77 -0.96 -1.69
C GLY A 478 -10.01 -0.35 -2.36
N MET A 479 -10.24 0.95 -2.21
CA MET A 479 -11.33 1.65 -2.88
C MET A 479 -11.21 1.65 -4.41
N GLY A 480 -10.00 1.80 -4.93
CA GLY A 480 -9.75 1.69 -6.37
C GLY A 480 -9.98 0.27 -6.90
N LEU A 481 -9.53 -0.74 -6.17
CA LEU A 481 -9.76 -2.16 -6.49
C LEU A 481 -11.25 -2.54 -6.38
N LEU A 482 -12.01 -1.91 -5.49
CA LEU A 482 -13.45 -2.11 -5.34
C LEU A 482 -14.23 -1.83 -6.62
N GLU A 483 -13.70 -0.96 -7.47
CA GLU A 483 -14.31 -0.67 -8.78
C GLU A 483 -14.29 -1.87 -9.74
N TYR A 484 -13.48 -2.90 -9.44
CA TYR A 484 -13.24 -4.08 -10.29
C TYR A 484 -13.47 -5.41 -9.56
N SER A 485 -13.22 -5.47 -8.23
CA SER A 485 -13.34 -6.70 -7.43
C SER A 485 -13.56 -6.37 -5.96
N LYS A 486 -14.73 -6.73 -5.44
CA LYS A 486 -15.03 -6.64 -4.00
C LYS A 486 -14.09 -7.51 -3.16
N ASP A 487 -13.73 -8.68 -3.66
CA ASP A 487 -12.87 -9.63 -2.95
C ASP A 487 -11.44 -9.07 -2.77
N LEU A 488 -10.90 -8.36 -3.77
CA LEU A 488 -9.59 -7.72 -3.64
C LEU A 488 -9.62 -6.54 -2.65
N CYS A 489 -10.67 -5.73 -2.67
CA CYS A 489 -10.87 -4.67 -1.67
C CYS A 489 -10.92 -5.29 -0.25
N GLN A 490 -11.75 -6.29 -0.04
CA GLN A 490 -11.82 -7.01 1.24
C GLN A 490 -10.48 -7.59 1.66
N TYR A 491 -9.70 -8.16 0.71
CA TYR A 491 -8.38 -8.69 0.98
C TYR A 491 -7.41 -7.62 1.47
N VAL A 492 -7.38 -6.46 0.80
CA VAL A 492 -6.53 -5.33 1.20
C VAL A 492 -6.92 -4.84 2.58
N LEU A 493 -8.21 -4.60 2.82
CA LEU A 493 -8.71 -4.16 4.12
C LEU A 493 -8.33 -5.13 5.25
N ASP A 494 -8.61 -6.42 5.08
CA ASP A 494 -8.34 -7.44 6.10
C ASP A 494 -6.84 -7.60 6.39
N THR A 495 -5.99 -7.36 5.38
CA THR A 495 -4.53 -7.42 5.55
C THR A 495 -4.01 -6.39 6.55
N TYR A 496 -4.68 -5.25 6.70
CA TYR A 496 -4.31 -4.18 7.65
C TYR A 496 -4.98 -4.29 9.03
N LEU A 497 -5.90 -5.22 9.22
CA LEU A 497 -6.67 -5.33 10.45
C LEU A 497 -6.15 -6.46 11.34
N CYS A 498 -6.28 -6.29 12.65
CA CYS A 498 -5.90 -7.27 13.65
C CYS A 498 -7.12 -7.94 14.27
N ASP A 499 -6.99 -9.21 14.63
CA ASP A 499 -7.99 -9.97 15.39
C ASP A 499 -7.63 -10.02 16.89
N GLU A 500 -8.38 -10.79 17.66
CA GLU A 500 -8.18 -10.95 19.10
C GLU A 500 -6.83 -11.55 19.47
N ASN A 501 -6.25 -12.37 18.60
CA ASN A 501 -5.00 -13.07 18.82
C ASN A 501 -3.79 -12.25 18.38
N ASN A 502 -4.01 -11.23 17.58
CA ASN A 502 -2.99 -10.31 17.11
C ASN A 502 -3.29 -8.89 17.62
N LYS A 503 -2.53 -8.45 18.62
CA LYS A 503 -2.74 -7.17 19.30
C LYS A 503 -2.16 -5.98 18.57
N ASP A 504 -1.37 -6.21 17.53
CA ASP A 504 -0.77 -5.14 16.74
C ASP A 504 -1.77 -4.63 15.71
N PHE A 505 -1.98 -3.33 15.73
CA PHE A 505 -2.82 -2.66 14.74
C PHE A 505 -2.01 -2.36 13.50
N CYS A 506 -2.68 -2.03 12.43
CA CYS A 506 -2.16 -1.60 11.17
C CYS A 506 -0.68 -1.36 11.16
N PHE A 507 0.03 -2.21 10.50
CA PHE A 507 1.46 -2.19 10.43
C PHE A 507 1.95 -0.95 9.75
N LEU A 508 2.75 -0.19 10.45
CA LEU A 508 3.27 1.06 10.01
C LEU A 508 4.74 0.97 9.92
N LEU A 509 5.19 0.77 8.76
CA LEU A 509 6.58 0.99 8.44
C LEU A 509 6.83 2.41 8.00
N HIS A 510 5.86 3.03 7.40
CA HIS A 510 6.00 4.38 6.89
C HIS A 510 5.15 5.37 7.67
N GLY A 511 5.74 6.48 7.97
CA GLY A 511 5.42 7.44 8.97
C GLY A 511 4.13 8.24 8.90
N SER A 512 3.07 7.75 8.26
CA SER A 512 1.82 8.53 8.13
C SER A 512 0.63 7.80 8.71
N LEU A 513 -0.18 8.53 9.49
CA LEU A 513 -1.50 8.09 9.87
C LEU A 513 -2.55 8.86 9.06
N VAL A 514 -3.31 8.16 8.23
CA VAL A 514 -4.67 8.57 7.84
C VAL A 514 -5.46 7.28 7.76
N PRO A 515 -6.48 7.05 8.62
CA PRO A 515 -7.12 5.75 8.78
C PRO A 515 -8.14 5.50 7.65
N THR A 516 -7.66 5.41 6.43
CA THR A 516 -8.44 5.24 5.20
C THR A 516 -9.19 3.91 5.13
N GLN A 517 -8.86 2.97 6.01
CA GLN A 517 -9.58 1.70 6.18
C GLN A 517 -11.05 1.91 6.58
N PHE A 518 -11.39 2.98 7.31
CA PHE A 518 -12.79 3.25 7.67
C PHE A 518 -13.63 3.67 6.46
N PRO A 519 -13.24 4.65 5.65
CA PRO A 519 -13.96 4.93 4.41
C PRO A 519 -13.94 3.77 3.42
N GLU A 520 -12.85 2.99 3.32
CA GLU A 520 -12.79 1.77 2.53
C GLU A 520 -13.86 0.76 2.98
N TYR A 521 -13.98 0.52 4.29
CA TYR A 521 -15.00 -0.34 4.88
C TYR A 521 -16.43 0.14 4.56
N LEU A 522 -16.69 1.44 4.67
CA LEU A 522 -17.97 2.03 4.31
C LEU A 522 -18.33 1.81 2.84
N GLU A 523 -17.39 2.09 1.92
CA GLU A 523 -17.62 1.91 0.48
C GLU A 523 -17.80 0.43 0.11
N LEU A 524 -17.06 -0.48 0.74
CA LEU A 524 -17.23 -1.93 0.56
C LEU A 524 -18.63 -2.37 1.02
N LEU A 525 -19.10 -1.93 2.18
CA LEU A 525 -20.42 -2.25 2.71
C LEU A 525 -21.55 -1.70 1.83
N LYS A 526 -21.43 -0.47 1.34
CA LYS A 526 -22.43 0.14 0.43
C LYS A 526 -22.65 -0.70 -0.83
N ARG A 527 -21.60 -1.35 -1.33
CA ARG A 527 -21.65 -2.17 -2.56
C ARG A 527 -21.86 -3.67 -2.31
N THR A 528 -22.02 -4.08 -1.05
CA THR A 528 -22.27 -5.47 -0.66
C THR A 528 -23.76 -5.65 -0.40
N GLU A 529 -24.39 -6.63 -1.10
CA GLU A 529 -25.82 -6.92 -0.93
C GLU A 529 -26.09 -7.55 0.45
N ASP A 530 -25.36 -8.60 0.78
CA ASP A 530 -25.41 -9.25 2.09
C ASP A 530 -24.33 -8.66 3.02
N LYS A 531 -24.63 -7.50 3.64
CA LYS A 531 -23.69 -6.80 4.52
C LYS A 531 -23.33 -7.62 5.77
N HIS A 532 -24.22 -8.53 6.24
CA HIS A 532 -23.92 -9.41 7.35
C HIS A 532 -22.79 -10.39 7.03
N SER A 533 -22.51 -10.63 5.75
CA SER A 533 -21.36 -11.45 5.36
C SER A 533 -20.03 -10.82 5.74
N LEU A 534 -20.00 -9.53 6.05
CA LEU A 534 -18.81 -8.75 6.44
C LEU A 534 -18.82 -8.37 7.94
N ASP A 535 -19.73 -8.92 8.76
CA ASP A 535 -19.81 -8.62 10.20
C ASP A 535 -18.52 -8.98 10.95
N PHE A 536 -17.76 -9.96 10.45
CA PHE A 536 -16.48 -10.36 11.01
C PHE A 536 -15.41 -9.27 10.96
N LEU A 537 -15.55 -8.27 10.08
CA LEU A 537 -14.65 -7.10 10.02
C LEU A 537 -14.98 -6.07 11.10
N TYR A 538 -16.22 -6.05 11.60
CA TYR A 538 -16.65 -5.02 12.56
C TYR A 538 -15.80 -5.00 13.83
N ASP A 539 -15.57 -6.16 14.44
CA ASP A 539 -14.82 -6.25 15.69
C ASP A 539 -13.34 -5.88 15.48
N LYS A 540 -12.77 -6.18 14.30
CA LYS A 540 -11.43 -5.74 13.91
C LYS A 540 -11.36 -4.21 13.72
N MET A 541 -12.35 -3.64 13.03
CA MET A 541 -12.47 -2.18 12.84
C MET A 541 -12.72 -1.45 14.16
N LYS A 542 -13.56 -2.01 15.05
CA LYS A 542 -13.78 -1.48 16.39
C LYS A 542 -12.49 -1.46 17.20
N ARG A 543 -11.70 -2.53 17.16
CA ARG A 543 -10.39 -2.60 17.83
C ARG A 543 -9.47 -1.49 17.32
N TYR A 544 -9.43 -1.24 16.02
CA TYR A 544 -8.65 -0.16 15.43
C TYR A 544 -9.15 1.22 15.90
N TYR A 545 -10.46 1.43 15.93
CA TYR A 545 -11.07 2.66 16.46
C TYR A 545 -10.70 2.90 17.93
N GLU A 546 -10.79 1.87 18.78
CA GLU A 546 -10.40 1.95 20.20
C GLU A 546 -8.94 2.38 20.39
N PHE A 547 -8.04 1.89 19.53
CA PHE A 547 -6.65 2.33 19.52
C PHE A 547 -6.54 3.83 19.17
N LEU A 548 -7.23 4.28 18.12
CA LEU A 548 -7.22 5.67 17.70
C LEU A 548 -7.87 6.62 18.73
N ARG A 549 -8.74 6.08 19.59
CA ARG A 549 -9.35 6.82 20.70
C ARG A 549 -8.51 6.84 21.98
N GLY A 550 -7.34 6.18 21.98
CA GLY A 550 -6.48 6.11 23.16
C GLY A 550 -6.99 5.17 24.26
N ARG A 551 -7.91 4.25 23.97
CA ARG A 551 -8.52 3.35 24.96
C ARG A 551 -7.84 2.00 25.07
N THR A 552 -7.07 1.57 24.09
CA THR A 552 -6.29 0.35 24.20
C THR A 552 -5.04 0.56 25.05
N HIS A 553 -4.58 -0.49 25.71
CA HIS A 553 -3.35 -0.44 26.50
C HIS A 553 -2.18 0.05 25.63
N GLY A 554 -1.44 1.03 26.15
CA GLY A 554 -0.31 1.65 25.47
C GLY A 554 -0.66 2.70 24.41
N SER A 555 -1.93 2.96 24.10
CA SER A 555 -2.29 4.04 23.18
C SER A 555 -2.17 5.41 23.85
N THR A 556 -1.50 6.34 23.18
CA THR A 556 -1.26 7.71 23.63
C THR A 556 -2.04 8.76 22.84
N PHE A 557 -2.97 8.34 21.94
CA PHE A 557 -3.71 9.27 21.10
C PHE A 557 -4.45 10.36 21.88
N ALA A 558 -5.05 10.01 23.01
CA ALA A 558 -5.85 10.92 23.85
C ALA A 558 -5.05 11.54 25.02
N LYS A 559 -3.73 11.65 24.90
CA LYS A 559 -2.83 12.08 26.00
C LYS A 559 -3.13 13.45 26.60
N PHE A 560 -3.81 14.34 25.86
CA PHE A 560 -4.18 15.68 26.34
C PHE A 560 -5.49 15.71 27.14
N GLY A 561 -6.32 14.67 27.05
CA GLY A 561 -7.51 14.51 27.89
C GLY A 561 -8.63 15.52 27.65
N ASN A 562 -8.61 16.28 26.56
CA ASN A 562 -9.58 17.35 26.26
C ASN A 562 -10.43 17.09 25.02
N GLY A 563 -10.37 15.88 24.45
CA GLY A 563 -11.11 15.50 23.23
C GLY A 563 -10.30 15.66 21.94
N LEU A 564 -9.17 16.39 21.95
CA LEU A 564 -8.24 16.43 20.80
C LEU A 564 -7.30 15.23 20.85
N LEU A 565 -6.88 14.77 19.68
CA LEU A 565 -6.07 13.57 19.46
C LEU A 565 -4.76 13.90 18.75
N THR A 566 -3.76 13.07 19.00
CA THR A 566 -2.45 13.17 18.34
C THR A 566 -1.89 11.79 18.03
N ALA A 567 -1.10 11.65 16.97
CA ALA A 567 -0.51 10.40 16.53
C ALA A 567 1.03 10.42 16.51
N TYR A 568 1.68 11.51 16.91
CA TYR A 568 3.13 11.71 16.79
C TYR A 568 3.98 10.79 17.65
N ASP A 569 3.35 10.03 18.55
CA ASP A 569 4.05 9.00 19.30
C ASP A 569 4.32 7.74 18.48
N TYR A 570 3.61 7.60 17.34
CA TYR A 570 3.67 6.44 16.47
C TYR A 570 4.17 6.77 15.08
N TRP A 571 3.88 7.97 14.58
CA TRP A 571 4.17 8.39 13.22
C TRP A 571 4.81 9.77 13.20
N TYR A 572 5.71 10.00 12.26
CA TYR A 572 6.26 11.33 12.04
C TYR A 572 5.29 12.26 11.32
N SER A 573 4.29 11.71 10.62
CA SER A 573 3.26 12.44 9.91
C SER A 573 1.85 12.04 10.39
N CYS A 574 1.06 13.01 10.84
CA CYS A 574 -0.34 12.79 11.21
C CYS A 574 -1.31 12.97 10.04
N SER A 575 -0.88 13.61 8.97
CA SER A 575 -1.75 14.03 7.85
C SER A 575 -1.53 13.25 6.56
N GLY A 576 -0.43 12.48 6.47
CA GLY A 576 0.01 11.88 5.21
C GLY A 576 0.65 12.87 4.26
N MET A 577 0.77 14.13 4.64
CA MET A 577 1.37 15.22 3.87
C MET A 577 2.78 15.50 4.42
N ASP A 578 3.80 14.80 3.91
CA ASP A 578 5.13 14.71 4.52
C ASP A 578 5.84 16.06 4.73
N ASP A 579 5.74 16.98 3.79
CA ASP A 579 6.31 18.32 3.88
C ASP A 579 5.27 19.43 4.06
N TYR A 580 4.11 19.10 4.60
CA TYR A 580 3.07 20.11 4.90
C TYR A 580 3.60 21.17 5.87
N PRO A 581 3.41 22.48 5.59
CA PRO A 581 4.09 23.57 6.30
C PRO A 581 3.95 23.55 7.82
N ALA A 582 2.73 23.32 8.34
CA ALA A 582 2.50 23.24 9.77
C ALA A 582 3.29 22.10 10.42
N GLN A 583 3.32 20.95 9.79
CA GLN A 583 4.06 19.76 10.27
C GLN A 583 5.56 20.01 10.25
N VAL A 584 6.09 20.57 9.15
CA VAL A 584 7.51 20.88 9.03
C VAL A 584 7.96 21.86 10.11
N GLU A 585 7.19 22.93 10.33
CA GLU A 585 7.52 23.91 11.36
C GLU A 585 7.46 23.33 12.78
N MET A 586 6.47 22.48 13.05
CA MET A 586 6.33 21.78 14.31
C MET A 586 7.54 20.85 14.61
N ILE A 587 7.94 20.03 13.61
CA ILE A 587 9.10 19.12 13.73
C ILE A 587 10.40 19.92 13.92
N LYS A 588 10.58 20.99 13.16
CA LYS A 588 11.74 21.90 13.28
C LYS A 588 11.88 22.47 14.68
N ASN A 589 10.75 22.79 15.33
CA ASN A 589 10.71 23.31 16.68
C ASN A 589 10.68 22.19 17.75
N LYS A 590 10.74 20.90 17.37
CA LYS A 590 10.65 19.74 18.26
C LYS A 590 9.41 19.77 19.16
N ALA A 591 8.27 20.16 18.57
CA ALA A 591 7.03 20.44 19.27
C ALA A 591 5.96 19.34 19.06
N GLU A 592 6.32 18.21 18.48
CA GLU A 592 5.40 17.10 18.16
C GLU A 592 4.68 16.60 19.42
N SER A 593 5.42 16.51 20.54
CA SER A 593 4.87 16.04 21.81
C SER A 593 3.84 16.99 22.44
N TYR A 594 3.74 18.23 21.96
CA TYR A 594 2.86 19.28 22.46
C TYR A 594 1.73 19.64 21.52
N SER A 595 1.54 18.89 20.44
CA SER A 595 0.63 19.27 19.36
C SER A 595 -0.49 18.27 19.13
N CYS A 596 -1.64 18.80 18.70
CA CYS A 596 -2.79 18.08 18.17
C CYS A 596 -3.15 18.65 16.79
N PRO A 597 -2.81 17.95 15.70
CA PRO A 597 -3.30 18.33 14.38
C PRO A 597 -4.82 18.21 14.28
N CYS A 598 -5.46 19.19 13.68
CA CYS A 598 -6.92 19.16 13.53
C CYS A 598 -7.38 18.03 12.60
N LEU A 599 -6.55 17.65 11.62
CA LEU A 599 -6.84 16.52 10.73
C LEU A 599 -6.91 15.18 11.50
N THR A 600 -5.98 14.89 12.43
CA THR A 600 -6.01 13.64 13.21
C THR A 600 -7.32 13.47 13.95
N THR A 601 -7.75 14.48 14.70
CA THR A 601 -9.04 14.47 15.42
C THR A 601 -10.21 14.33 14.45
N SER A 602 -10.17 15.04 13.32
CA SER A 602 -11.22 15.01 12.30
C SER A 602 -11.39 13.63 11.66
N GLN A 603 -10.29 12.95 11.35
CA GLN A 603 -10.30 11.59 10.79
C GLN A 603 -10.90 10.58 11.79
N VAL A 604 -10.59 10.72 13.08
CA VAL A 604 -11.15 9.83 14.10
C VAL A 604 -12.64 10.12 14.34
N ILE A 605 -13.10 11.37 14.24
CA ILE A 605 -14.55 11.70 14.21
C ILE A 605 -15.20 11.01 13.01
N ARG A 606 -14.61 11.09 11.82
CA ARG A 606 -15.16 10.45 10.62
C ARG A 606 -15.21 8.94 10.78
N ALA A 607 -14.16 8.32 11.34
CA ALA A 607 -14.14 6.90 11.69
C ALA A 607 -15.28 6.54 12.68
N GLY A 608 -15.48 7.31 13.73
CA GLY A 608 -16.58 7.13 14.69
C GLY A 608 -17.96 7.19 14.03
N LYS A 609 -18.20 8.17 13.15
CA LYS A 609 -19.47 8.27 12.40
C LYS A 609 -19.71 7.04 11.50
N ILE A 610 -18.66 6.53 10.85
CA ILE A 610 -18.77 5.31 10.04
C ILE A 610 -19.07 4.10 10.93
N MET A 611 -18.34 3.94 12.02
CA MET A 611 -18.57 2.84 12.96
C MET A 611 -19.96 2.90 13.60
N LYS A 612 -20.46 4.09 13.90
CA LYS A 612 -21.83 4.29 14.37
C LYS A 612 -22.88 3.77 13.36
N MET A 613 -22.77 4.16 12.08
CA MET A 613 -23.68 3.67 11.04
C MET A 613 -23.68 2.15 10.95
N VAL A 614 -22.50 1.53 11.03
CA VAL A 614 -22.37 0.08 11.00
C VAL A 614 -22.93 -0.57 12.27
N ALA A 615 -22.65 0.00 13.45
CA ALA A 615 -23.19 -0.49 14.73
C ALA A 615 -24.72 -0.45 14.77
N GLU A 616 -25.35 0.63 14.28
CA GLU A 616 -26.80 0.72 14.15
C GLU A 616 -27.36 -0.36 13.22
N TYR A 617 -26.70 -0.59 12.06
CA TYR A 617 -27.11 -1.65 11.13
C TYR A 617 -27.02 -3.04 11.76
N LEU A 618 -25.96 -3.30 12.55
CA LEU A 618 -25.75 -4.57 13.25
C LEU A 618 -26.53 -4.70 14.56
N GLY A 619 -27.27 -3.68 15.00
CA GLY A 619 -28.04 -3.69 16.24
C GLY A 619 -27.19 -3.60 17.52
N LYS A 620 -25.96 -3.08 17.43
CA LYS A 620 -25.02 -2.91 18.56
C LYS A 620 -25.23 -1.56 19.27
N SER A 621 -26.35 -1.40 19.98
CA SER A 621 -26.79 -0.13 20.57
C SER A 621 -25.80 0.45 21.59
N GLU A 622 -25.14 -0.40 22.39
CA GLU A 622 -24.15 0.07 23.38
C GLU A 622 -22.94 0.74 22.70
N ASP A 623 -22.54 0.25 21.52
CA ASP A 623 -21.44 0.84 20.75
C ASP A 623 -21.84 2.18 20.14
N VAL A 624 -23.11 2.34 19.73
CA VAL A 624 -23.66 3.59 19.18
C VAL A 624 -23.51 4.73 20.17
N ASP A 625 -23.89 4.51 21.44
CA ASP A 625 -23.80 5.51 22.51
C ASP A 625 -22.34 5.96 22.73
N VAL A 626 -21.40 5.00 22.72
CA VAL A 626 -19.98 5.30 22.86
C VAL A 626 -19.46 6.14 21.69
N TYR A 627 -19.86 5.82 20.46
CA TYR A 627 -19.43 6.61 19.30
C TYR A 627 -20.01 8.02 19.32
N ASP A 628 -21.26 8.20 19.76
CA ASP A 628 -21.87 9.51 19.90
C ASP A 628 -21.14 10.38 20.93
N GLU A 629 -20.84 9.86 22.11
CA GLU A 629 -20.07 10.57 23.14
C GLU A 629 -18.67 10.98 22.63
N ASP A 630 -17.99 10.10 21.92
CA ASP A 630 -16.69 10.36 21.32
C ASP A 630 -16.72 11.46 20.26
N ILE A 631 -17.70 11.40 19.36
CA ILE A 631 -17.91 12.38 18.30
C ILE A 631 -18.18 13.74 18.92
N ASP A 632 -19.15 13.83 19.85
CA ASP A 632 -19.56 15.08 20.48
C ASP A 632 -18.40 15.74 21.26
N SER A 633 -17.64 14.94 22.02
CA SER A 633 -16.49 15.45 22.78
C SER A 633 -15.40 16.02 21.86
N SER A 634 -15.10 15.33 20.74
CA SER A 634 -14.07 15.75 19.80
C SER A 634 -14.51 16.91 18.92
N VAL A 635 -15.79 16.96 18.49
CA VAL A 635 -16.36 18.09 17.76
C VAL A 635 -16.31 19.35 18.63
N LYS A 636 -16.70 19.24 19.91
CA LYS A 636 -16.61 20.34 20.86
C LYS A 636 -15.17 20.84 21.00
N ALA A 637 -14.22 19.92 21.18
CA ALA A 637 -12.81 20.25 21.35
C ALA A 637 -12.22 20.97 20.13
N LEU A 638 -12.49 20.48 18.90
CA LEU A 638 -12.05 21.15 17.67
C LEU A 638 -12.61 22.57 17.58
N ASN A 639 -13.90 22.74 17.84
CA ASN A 639 -14.56 24.05 17.75
C ASN A 639 -14.13 25.04 18.84
N GLU A 640 -13.69 24.55 19.99
CA GLU A 640 -13.22 25.37 21.12
C GLU A 640 -11.75 25.75 21.00
N TYR A 641 -10.88 24.83 20.54
CA TYR A 641 -9.43 24.99 20.65
C TYR A 641 -8.71 25.20 19.30
N ALA A 642 -9.28 24.75 18.18
CA ALA A 642 -8.58 24.73 16.90
C ALA A 642 -9.08 25.77 15.89
N TRP A 643 -10.25 26.39 16.07
CA TRP A 643 -10.78 27.36 15.11
C TRP A 643 -10.09 28.72 15.22
N ASP A 644 -9.55 29.20 14.09
CA ASP A 644 -8.95 30.54 13.97
C ASP A 644 -9.91 31.48 13.24
N GLU A 645 -10.56 32.39 13.98
CA GLU A 645 -11.52 33.37 13.43
C GLU A 645 -10.90 34.31 12.40
N GLU A 646 -9.60 34.63 12.53
CA GLU A 646 -8.93 35.57 11.66
C GLU A 646 -8.71 34.98 10.25
N SER A 647 -8.18 33.76 10.18
CA SER A 647 -7.93 33.10 8.90
C SER A 647 -9.15 32.39 8.34
N GLY A 648 -10.09 31.98 9.20
CA GLY A 648 -11.24 31.17 8.84
C GLY A 648 -10.91 29.73 8.51
N TYR A 649 -9.79 29.24 9.04
CA TYR A 649 -9.36 27.84 9.01
C TYR A 649 -9.26 27.30 10.44
N TYR A 650 -9.25 25.98 10.59
CA TYR A 650 -8.76 25.37 11.82
C TYR A 650 -7.23 25.34 11.79
N GLY A 651 -6.61 25.11 12.95
CA GLY A 651 -5.16 25.07 13.05
C GLY A 651 -4.67 24.01 14.02
N TYR A 652 -3.38 23.70 13.98
CA TYR A 652 -2.74 22.84 14.97
C TYR A 652 -2.88 23.48 16.34
N THR A 653 -3.47 22.72 17.27
CA THR A 653 -3.56 23.13 18.67
C THR A 653 -2.28 22.71 19.37
N MET A 654 -1.55 23.70 19.87
CA MET A 654 -0.33 23.55 20.64
C MET A 654 -0.63 23.77 22.13
N TYR A 655 0.26 23.29 22.99
CA TYR A 655 0.14 23.45 24.44
C TYR A 655 1.37 24.15 25.00
N ASP A 656 1.14 25.18 25.83
CA ASP A 656 2.20 25.87 26.54
C ASP A 656 2.62 25.15 27.85
N LYS A 657 3.60 25.69 28.57
CA LYS A 657 4.06 25.16 29.87
C LYS A 657 2.95 25.01 30.91
N GLY A 658 1.92 25.84 30.83
CA GLY A 658 0.74 25.79 31.70
C GLY A 658 -0.33 24.84 31.17
N LYS A 659 -0.04 24.03 30.14
CA LYS A 659 -0.98 23.13 29.45
C LYS A 659 -2.18 23.85 28.83
N LYS A 660 -2.03 25.14 28.51
CA LYS A 660 -3.07 25.92 27.85
C LYS A 660 -2.97 25.75 26.34
N PRO A 661 -4.10 25.44 25.68
CA PRO A 661 -4.12 25.31 24.23
C PRO A 661 -4.01 26.68 23.53
N TYR A 662 -3.30 26.71 22.40
CA TYR A 662 -3.24 27.85 21.49
C TYR A 662 -3.03 27.34 20.05
N ILE A 663 -3.43 28.14 19.07
CA ILE A 663 -3.25 27.80 17.64
C ILE A 663 -1.85 28.19 17.21
N MET A 664 -1.20 27.30 16.46
CA MET A 664 0.13 27.52 15.91
C MET A 664 0.07 28.59 14.79
N LYS A 665 0.80 29.67 14.96
CA LYS A 665 0.87 30.78 14.00
C LYS A 665 2.32 31.13 13.62
N THR A 666 2.48 31.73 12.45
CA THR A 666 3.78 32.31 12.01
C THR A 666 4.17 33.48 12.92
N ALA A 667 5.39 33.95 12.78
CA ALA A 667 5.83 35.16 13.49
C ALA A 667 5.03 36.43 13.13
N SER A 668 4.40 36.46 11.94
CA SER A 668 3.49 37.53 11.52
C SER A 668 2.05 37.35 12.01
N GLY A 669 1.73 36.26 12.68
CA GLY A 669 0.40 35.95 13.19
C GLY A 669 -0.49 35.16 12.21
N GLU A 670 0.03 34.78 11.04
CA GLU A 670 -0.72 33.96 10.09
C GLU A 670 -0.84 32.51 10.58
N ASN A 671 -2.00 31.87 10.41
CA ASN A 671 -2.23 30.47 10.73
C ASN A 671 -1.36 29.58 9.80
N TRP A 672 -0.59 28.63 10.35
CA TRP A 672 0.21 27.68 9.60
C TRP A 672 -0.62 26.62 8.83
N ASP A 673 -1.92 26.54 9.09
CA ASP A 673 -2.82 25.49 8.59
C ASP A 673 -3.81 26.00 7.54
N LYS A 674 -3.48 27.04 6.81
CA LYS A 674 -4.26 27.47 5.64
C LYS A 674 -4.05 26.44 4.51
N GLY A 675 -4.90 25.41 4.51
CA GLY A 675 -4.81 24.28 3.56
C GLY A 675 -5.66 23.11 3.98
N PHE A 676 -5.39 21.93 3.43
CA PHE A 676 -6.21 20.75 3.66
C PHE A 676 -6.36 20.39 5.14
N ASP A 677 -5.28 20.43 5.91
CA ASP A 677 -5.32 20.04 7.32
C ASP A 677 -6.35 20.90 8.07
N GLY A 678 -6.31 22.23 7.86
CA GLY A 678 -7.25 23.17 8.43
C GLY A 678 -8.70 23.08 7.90
N ILE A 679 -8.93 22.33 6.81
CA ILE A 679 -10.26 22.11 6.22
C ILE A 679 -10.88 20.79 6.71
N TYR A 680 -10.11 19.83 7.19
CA TYR A 680 -10.60 18.50 7.56
C TYR A 680 -11.74 18.46 8.60
N PRO A 681 -11.91 19.43 9.51
CA PRO A 681 -13.12 19.49 10.33
C PRO A 681 -14.43 19.61 9.53
N LEU A 682 -14.38 20.11 8.29
CA LEU A 682 -15.50 20.04 7.36
C LEU A 682 -15.75 18.59 6.89
N VAL A 683 -14.69 17.83 6.57
CA VAL A 683 -14.79 16.41 6.20
C VAL A 683 -15.38 15.58 7.34
N ALA A 684 -15.01 15.90 8.57
CA ALA A 684 -15.57 15.27 9.78
C ALA A 684 -17.04 15.64 10.03
N GLY A 685 -17.54 16.71 9.40
CA GLY A 685 -18.83 17.33 9.71
C GLY A 685 -18.83 18.01 11.09
N ALA A 686 -17.66 18.42 11.58
CA ALA A 686 -17.50 19.18 12.83
C ALA A 686 -17.67 20.69 12.62
N ALA A 687 -17.37 21.20 11.43
CA ALA A 687 -17.63 22.57 11.04
C ALA A 687 -19.10 22.74 10.60
N THR A 688 -19.83 23.63 11.25
CA THR A 688 -21.26 23.92 10.96
C THR A 688 -21.51 25.43 10.83
N GLY A 689 -22.67 25.83 10.26
CA GLY A 689 -23.04 27.23 10.09
C GLY A 689 -22.00 28.04 9.35
N ASN A 690 -21.67 29.23 9.82
CA ASN A 690 -20.73 30.15 9.21
C ASN A 690 -19.31 29.55 8.99
N ARG A 691 -18.87 28.68 9.90
CA ARG A 691 -17.55 28.00 9.74
C ARG A 691 -17.55 27.08 8.54
N LYS A 692 -18.60 26.31 8.35
CA LYS A 692 -18.82 25.47 7.17
C LYS A 692 -18.79 26.29 5.88
N GLU A 693 -19.61 27.35 5.83
CA GLU A 693 -19.69 28.23 4.66
C GLU A 693 -18.33 28.85 4.31
N LYS A 694 -17.56 29.24 5.32
CA LYS A 694 -16.25 29.85 5.14
C LYS A 694 -15.24 28.85 4.57
N LEU A 695 -15.20 27.60 5.07
CA LEU A 695 -14.32 26.54 4.54
C LEU A 695 -14.71 26.15 3.10
N ILE A 696 -16.00 26.07 2.78
CA ILE A 696 -16.46 25.82 1.40
C ILE A 696 -16.06 26.99 0.48
N SER A 697 -16.14 28.23 0.99
CA SER A 697 -15.68 29.40 0.23
C SER A 697 -14.18 29.34 -0.08
N HIS A 698 -13.33 28.94 0.87
CA HIS A 698 -11.90 28.75 0.64
C HIS A 698 -11.64 27.67 -0.41
N LEU A 699 -12.34 26.52 -0.33
CA LEU A 699 -12.21 25.46 -1.33
C LEU A 699 -12.57 25.92 -2.75
N LYS A 700 -13.55 26.81 -2.91
CA LYS A 700 -14.02 27.29 -4.22
C LYS A 700 -13.24 28.50 -4.73
N ASN A 701 -12.40 29.13 -3.90
CA ASN A 701 -11.71 30.36 -4.25
C ASN A 701 -10.49 30.11 -5.15
N PRO A 702 -10.44 30.63 -6.40
CA PRO A 702 -9.33 30.43 -7.32
C PRO A 702 -8.02 31.10 -6.89
N ASN A 703 -8.06 32.03 -5.94
CA ASN A 703 -6.87 32.66 -5.35
C ASN A 703 -6.36 31.96 -4.09
N GLU A 704 -7.06 30.92 -3.62
CA GLU A 704 -6.74 30.20 -2.38
C GLU A 704 -6.50 28.71 -2.66
N ILE A 705 -7.56 27.89 -2.71
CA ILE A 705 -7.42 26.43 -2.85
C ILE A 705 -7.74 25.94 -4.27
N TRP A 706 -8.69 26.58 -4.99
CA TRP A 706 -9.14 26.10 -6.31
C TRP A 706 -8.23 26.53 -7.47
N SER A 707 -7.16 25.80 -7.72
CA SER A 707 -6.23 26.09 -8.82
C SER A 707 -6.73 25.58 -10.18
N ASP A 708 -6.01 25.91 -11.26
CA ASP A 708 -6.28 25.37 -12.60
C ASP A 708 -6.01 23.86 -12.72
N ALA A 709 -5.21 23.29 -11.81
CA ALA A 709 -4.91 21.86 -11.76
C ALA A 709 -5.84 21.05 -10.81
N GLY A 710 -6.61 21.73 -9.97
CA GLY A 710 -7.45 21.13 -8.94
C GLY A 710 -7.24 21.82 -7.58
N LEU A 711 -7.61 21.12 -6.49
CA LEU A 711 -7.43 21.65 -5.15
C LEU A 711 -5.96 21.63 -4.74
N SER A 712 -5.37 22.79 -4.47
CA SER A 712 -4.04 22.91 -3.89
C SER A 712 -4.00 22.35 -2.47
N ALA A 713 -2.93 21.69 -2.09
CA ALA A 713 -2.79 21.18 -0.73
C ALA A 713 -2.70 22.30 0.31
N VAL A 714 -2.12 23.43 -0.08
CA VAL A 714 -1.97 24.65 0.72
C VAL A 714 -2.63 25.80 0.00
N ASP A 715 -3.23 26.73 0.74
CA ASP A 715 -3.79 27.99 0.24
C ASP A 715 -2.70 28.80 -0.50
N MET A 716 -2.93 29.06 -1.77
CA MET A 716 -1.98 29.76 -2.66
C MET A 716 -1.72 31.21 -2.22
N SER A 717 -2.55 31.77 -1.34
CA SER A 717 -2.36 33.08 -0.72
C SER A 717 -1.48 33.05 0.53
N ALA A 718 -1.19 31.88 1.08
CA ALA A 718 -0.39 31.73 2.29
C ALA A 718 1.08 32.12 2.04
N SER A 719 1.71 32.82 3.01
CA SER A 719 3.09 33.27 2.89
C SER A 719 4.13 32.15 2.76
N TYR A 720 3.75 30.94 3.11
CA TYR A 720 4.57 29.71 3.06
C TYR A 720 4.20 28.78 1.89
N TYR A 721 3.28 29.16 1.02
CA TYR A 721 2.94 28.40 -0.18
C TYR A 721 4.12 28.34 -1.16
N PHE A 722 4.28 27.20 -1.82
CA PHE A 722 5.34 26.99 -2.82
C PHE A 722 4.83 26.15 -4.00
N ASP A 723 4.82 26.72 -5.20
CA ASP A 723 4.23 26.11 -6.41
C ASP A 723 4.72 24.69 -6.74
N ASP A 724 6.01 24.43 -6.49
CA ASP A 724 6.65 23.15 -6.76
C ASP A 724 6.82 22.27 -5.50
N GLY A 725 6.15 22.66 -4.41
CA GLY A 725 6.21 21.89 -3.16
C GLY A 725 5.50 20.55 -3.27
N TYR A 726 6.07 19.54 -2.68
CA TYR A 726 5.50 18.16 -2.73
C TYR A 726 4.08 18.13 -2.13
N TRP A 727 3.92 18.43 -0.84
CA TRP A 727 2.63 18.67 -0.18
C TRP A 727 2.40 20.15 0.18
N ASN A 728 3.31 21.02 -0.23
CA ASN A 728 3.22 22.45 -0.01
C ASN A 728 2.75 23.21 -1.27
N GLY A 729 2.10 22.53 -2.20
CA GLY A 729 1.60 23.19 -3.41
C GLY A 729 0.94 22.24 -4.40
N ASN A 730 1.52 21.08 -4.64
CA ASN A 730 1.02 20.14 -5.65
C ASN A 730 -0.40 19.63 -5.37
N VAL A 731 -1.04 19.14 -6.43
CA VAL A 731 -2.39 18.58 -6.41
C VAL A 731 -2.33 17.08 -6.20
N TRP A 732 -3.04 16.58 -5.21
CA TRP A 732 -3.08 15.18 -4.81
C TRP A 732 -4.50 14.62 -4.85
N MET A 733 -4.69 13.48 -5.51
CA MET A 733 -6.04 12.91 -5.72
C MET A 733 -6.68 12.41 -4.43
N SER A 734 -5.88 11.97 -3.47
CA SER A 734 -6.35 11.44 -2.18
C SER A 734 -7.17 12.45 -1.37
N HIS A 735 -6.60 13.63 -1.10
CA HIS A 735 -7.33 14.65 -0.33
C HIS A 735 -8.49 15.25 -1.13
N GLN A 736 -8.35 15.37 -2.45
CA GLN A 736 -9.45 15.78 -3.31
C GLN A 736 -10.64 14.81 -3.24
N TRP A 737 -10.38 13.52 -3.08
CA TRP A 737 -11.43 12.52 -2.90
C TRP A 737 -12.23 12.76 -1.61
N PHE A 738 -11.56 13.08 -0.51
CA PHE A 738 -12.24 13.44 0.74
C PHE A 738 -13.10 14.70 0.57
N MET A 739 -12.55 15.72 -0.09
CA MET A 739 -13.30 16.96 -0.38
C MET A 739 -14.50 16.70 -1.29
N TRP A 740 -14.33 15.91 -2.33
CA TRP A 740 -15.37 15.49 -3.25
C TRP A 740 -16.55 14.80 -2.52
N LYS A 741 -16.26 13.82 -1.67
CA LYS A 741 -17.29 13.15 -0.85
C LYS A 741 -17.99 14.13 0.08
N THR A 742 -17.24 15.03 0.66
CA THR A 742 -17.77 16.07 1.55
C THR A 742 -18.69 17.07 0.81
N MET A 743 -18.35 17.40 -0.44
CA MET A 743 -19.23 18.25 -1.25
C MET A 743 -20.57 17.56 -1.55
N LEU A 744 -20.58 16.26 -1.78
CA LEU A 744 -21.84 15.49 -1.91
C LEU A 744 -22.66 15.51 -0.62
N ASP A 745 -22.04 15.42 0.55
CA ASP A 745 -22.73 15.53 1.85
C ASP A 745 -23.31 16.92 2.13
N ASN A 746 -22.83 17.94 1.42
CA ASN A 746 -23.28 19.33 1.61
C ASN A 746 -24.18 19.86 0.47
N GLY A 747 -24.61 19.01 -0.46
CA GLY A 747 -25.45 19.43 -1.59
C GLY A 747 -24.71 20.26 -2.64
N GLU A 748 -23.37 20.23 -2.63
CA GLU A 748 -22.49 20.94 -3.56
C GLU A 748 -22.10 20.05 -4.76
N GLY A 749 -23.10 19.39 -5.38
CA GLY A 749 -22.92 18.41 -6.44
C GLY A 749 -22.18 18.96 -7.67
N GLU A 750 -22.43 20.21 -8.04
CA GLU A 750 -21.73 20.87 -9.15
C GLU A 750 -20.22 20.99 -8.88
N PHE A 751 -19.86 21.47 -7.71
CA PHE A 751 -18.43 21.59 -7.35
C PHE A 751 -17.78 20.23 -7.15
N ALA A 752 -18.49 19.24 -6.63
CA ALA A 752 -18.03 17.86 -6.58
C ALA A 752 -17.70 17.34 -8.00
N PHE A 753 -18.57 17.60 -8.98
CA PHE A 753 -18.30 17.22 -10.36
C PHE A 753 -17.09 17.96 -10.95
N ASP A 754 -16.93 19.24 -10.67
CA ASP A 754 -15.78 20.05 -11.12
C ASP A 754 -14.45 19.50 -10.59
N ILE A 755 -14.39 19.09 -9.31
CA ILE A 755 -13.21 18.44 -8.72
C ILE A 755 -12.87 17.16 -9.51
N ALA A 756 -13.83 16.27 -9.68
CA ALA A 756 -13.65 14.99 -10.36
C ALA A 756 -13.26 15.18 -11.83
N LYS A 757 -13.98 16.06 -12.54
CA LYS A 757 -13.75 16.33 -13.96
C LYS A 757 -12.37 16.92 -14.23
N LYS A 758 -11.96 17.90 -13.44
CA LYS A 758 -10.64 18.54 -13.57
C LYS A 758 -9.51 17.53 -13.38
N ALA A 759 -9.63 16.68 -12.37
CA ALA A 759 -8.68 15.58 -12.13
C ALA A 759 -8.66 14.60 -13.31
N LEU A 760 -9.81 14.14 -13.78
CA LEU A 760 -9.91 13.19 -14.90
C LEU A 760 -9.35 13.77 -16.21
N ASP A 761 -9.63 15.04 -16.52
CA ASP A 761 -9.09 15.69 -17.72
C ASP A 761 -7.56 15.80 -17.65
N MET A 762 -7.02 16.18 -16.49
CA MET A 762 -5.56 16.28 -16.29
C MET A 762 -4.87 14.91 -16.39
N TRP A 763 -5.43 13.89 -15.78
CA TRP A 763 -4.92 12.52 -15.86
C TRP A 763 -4.98 11.96 -17.27
N LYS A 764 -6.06 12.25 -18.01
CA LYS A 764 -6.16 11.88 -19.43
C LYS A 764 -5.01 12.49 -20.24
N ASP A 765 -4.81 13.81 -20.10
CA ASP A 765 -3.78 14.52 -20.86
C ASP A 765 -2.37 13.99 -20.53
N GLU A 766 -2.07 13.73 -19.26
CA GLU A 766 -0.80 13.14 -18.86
C GLU A 766 -0.62 11.71 -19.37
N THR A 767 -1.67 10.88 -19.25
CA THR A 767 -1.60 9.48 -19.68
C THR A 767 -1.49 9.35 -21.20
N ASP A 768 -2.19 10.20 -21.96
CA ASP A 768 -2.06 10.26 -23.43
C ASP A 768 -0.63 10.67 -23.84
N PHE A 769 0.04 11.47 -23.02
CA PHE A 769 1.41 11.89 -23.28
C PHE A 769 2.45 10.84 -22.85
N SER A 770 2.38 10.32 -21.61
CA SER A 770 3.47 9.54 -20.98
C SER A 770 3.18 8.05 -20.80
N TYR A 771 1.92 7.61 -20.86
CA TYR A 771 1.46 6.26 -20.49
C TYR A 771 1.73 5.86 -19.02
N PHE A 772 2.06 6.82 -18.15
CA PHE A 772 2.32 6.58 -16.73
C PHE A 772 1.22 7.09 -15.83
N THR A 773 1.13 6.50 -14.64
CA THR A 773 0.45 7.04 -13.48
C THR A 773 1.47 7.68 -12.55
N TYR A 774 1.07 8.70 -11.78
CA TYR A 774 1.96 9.50 -10.93
C TYR A 774 1.40 9.70 -9.53
N GLU A 775 2.24 10.15 -8.59
CA GLU A 775 1.84 10.48 -7.22
C GLU A 775 0.98 11.75 -7.16
N CYS A 776 1.45 12.81 -7.78
CA CYS A 776 0.86 14.14 -7.72
C CYS A 776 1.03 14.90 -9.04
N PHE A 777 0.45 16.10 -9.11
CA PHE A 777 0.52 16.99 -10.26
C PHE A 777 0.93 18.40 -9.84
N GLY A 778 1.87 18.98 -10.61
CA GLY A 778 2.28 20.37 -10.43
C GLY A 778 1.13 21.32 -10.78
N ILE A 779 0.89 22.32 -9.96
CA ILE A 779 -0.21 23.29 -10.16
C ILE A 779 -0.04 24.07 -11.47
N LYS A 780 1.15 24.59 -11.75
CA LYS A 780 1.41 25.37 -12.96
C LYS A 780 1.62 24.53 -14.21
N THR A 781 2.30 23.41 -14.05
CA THR A 781 2.65 22.54 -15.19
C THR A 781 1.50 21.63 -15.60
N ARG A 782 0.63 21.25 -14.68
CA ARG A 782 -0.40 20.23 -14.84
C ARG A 782 0.17 18.88 -15.30
N ARG A 783 1.45 18.63 -15.00
CA ARG A 783 2.17 17.41 -15.34
C ARG A 783 2.34 16.53 -14.12
N GLY A 784 2.33 15.22 -14.36
CA GLY A 784 2.62 14.23 -13.35
C GLY A 784 4.03 14.42 -12.77
N GLY A 785 4.16 14.28 -11.46
CA GLY A 785 5.38 14.48 -10.72
C GLY A 785 5.76 13.32 -9.82
N TRP A 786 7.04 13.29 -9.46
CA TRP A 786 7.72 12.36 -8.58
C TRP A 786 7.83 10.96 -9.19
N PHE A 787 7.11 9.96 -8.69
CA PHE A 787 7.29 8.60 -9.14
C PHE A 787 6.18 8.15 -10.10
N HIS A 788 6.57 7.47 -11.16
CA HIS A 788 5.67 6.83 -12.11
C HIS A 788 5.26 5.42 -11.68
N ASN A 789 4.25 4.86 -12.34
CA ASN A 789 3.61 3.58 -11.99
C ASN A 789 3.06 3.57 -10.56
N PHE A 790 2.60 4.74 -10.08
CA PHE A 790 2.05 4.92 -8.75
C PHE A 790 0.53 4.75 -8.77
N GLY A 791 0.01 3.88 -7.90
CA GLY A 791 -1.41 3.55 -7.83
C GLY A 791 -2.09 3.97 -6.51
N GLY A 792 -1.33 4.12 -5.42
CA GLY A 792 -1.85 4.36 -4.08
C GLY A 792 -2.83 5.53 -3.97
N LEU A 793 -2.34 6.70 -3.59
CA LEU A 793 -3.16 7.90 -3.39
C LEU A 793 -3.84 8.43 -4.66
N SER A 794 -3.49 7.90 -5.83
CA SER A 794 -4.04 8.30 -7.13
C SER A 794 -5.22 7.43 -7.60
N ALA A 795 -5.55 6.38 -6.86
CA ALA A 795 -6.68 5.49 -7.14
C ALA A 795 -8.05 6.17 -7.33
N PRO A 796 -8.35 7.36 -6.73
CA PRO A 796 -9.61 8.07 -6.95
C PRO A 796 -9.99 8.32 -8.40
N ILE A 797 -9.05 8.33 -9.33
CA ILE A 797 -9.32 8.43 -10.78
C ILE A 797 -10.29 7.34 -11.26
N CYS A 798 -10.13 6.10 -10.80
CA CYS A 798 -11.05 5.01 -11.14
C CYS A 798 -12.43 5.22 -10.51
N VAL A 799 -12.47 5.71 -9.26
CA VAL A 799 -13.71 5.97 -8.53
C VAL A 799 -14.52 7.07 -9.22
N TRP A 800 -13.89 8.20 -9.56
CA TRP A 800 -14.56 9.34 -10.21
C TRP A 800 -15.05 9.00 -11.61
N ALA A 801 -14.25 8.27 -12.41
CA ALA A 801 -14.69 7.86 -13.74
C ALA A 801 -15.93 6.95 -13.68
N ASN A 802 -15.96 6.02 -12.73
CA ASN A 802 -17.12 5.16 -12.54
C ASN A 802 -18.32 5.95 -11.98
N ALA A 803 -18.10 6.87 -11.04
CA ALA A 803 -19.14 7.66 -10.38
C ALA A 803 -19.95 8.56 -11.35
N TYR A 804 -19.36 8.95 -12.48
CA TYR A 804 -20.01 9.86 -13.43
C TYR A 804 -20.25 9.27 -14.83
N PHE A 805 -19.60 8.15 -15.18
CA PHE A 805 -19.64 7.68 -16.57
C PHE A 805 -19.96 6.19 -16.74
N LYS A 806 -19.86 5.37 -15.67
CA LYS A 806 -20.13 3.93 -15.77
C LYS A 806 -21.58 3.61 -15.44
N PRO A 807 -22.41 3.18 -16.41
CA PRO A 807 -23.77 2.71 -16.12
C PRO A 807 -23.75 1.61 -15.04
N GLY A 808 -24.75 1.69 -14.14
CA GLY A 808 -24.86 0.75 -13.02
C GLY A 808 -24.14 1.19 -11.74
N THR A 809 -23.57 2.40 -11.71
CA THR A 809 -22.90 2.94 -10.50
C THR A 809 -23.87 3.80 -9.70
N VAL A 810 -23.79 3.67 -8.36
CA VAL A 810 -24.44 4.58 -7.38
C VAL A 810 -23.34 5.16 -6.51
N THR A 811 -23.39 6.47 -6.29
CA THR A 811 -22.43 7.22 -5.48
C THR A 811 -23.11 8.11 -4.49
N THR A 812 -22.63 8.10 -3.25
CA THR A 812 -23.15 8.92 -2.14
C THR A 812 -22.00 9.57 -1.38
N GLY A 813 -22.28 10.58 -0.57
CA GLY A 813 -21.34 11.13 0.40
C GLY A 813 -20.99 10.16 1.53
N PHE A 814 -20.24 10.64 2.54
CA PHE A 814 -19.90 9.87 3.73
C PHE A 814 -21.08 9.64 4.66
N ASP A 815 -21.94 10.66 4.79
CA ASP A 815 -23.04 10.69 5.76
C ASP A 815 -24.31 9.97 5.26
N VAL A 816 -24.23 9.31 4.10
CA VAL A 816 -25.35 8.51 3.55
C VAL A 816 -25.03 7.03 3.68
N TRP A 817 -25.79 6.32 4.48
CA TRP A 817 -25.84 4.86 4.51
C TRP A 817 -26.84 4.34 3.50
N THR A 818 -26.54 3.24 2.83
CA THR A 818 -27.47 2.57 1.92
C THR A 818 -27.74 1.14 2.39
N ASP A 819 -28.99 0.84 2.72
CA ASP A 819 -29.42 -0.52 3.04
C ASP A 819 -29.42 -1.40 1.78
N LYS A 820 -29.90 -0.81 0.67
CA LYS A 820 -29.91 -1.43 -0.66
C LYS A 820 -29.37 -0.46 -1.72
N GLN A 821 -28.51 -0.96 -2.59
CA GLN A 821 -28.12 -0.30 -3.84
C GLN A 821 -28.31 -1.29 -4.99
N PHE A 822 -29.23 -1.00 -5.88
CA PHE A 822 -29.41 -1.70 -7.13
C PHE A 822 -29.38 -0.69 -8.26
N ASN A 823 -28.57 -0.92 -9.27
CA ASN A 823 -28.54 -0.18 -10.50
C ASN A 823 -28.00 -1.08 -11.64
N ASP A 824 -28.83 -1.39 -12.63
CA ASP A 824 -28.44 -2.18 -13.81
C ASP A 824 -28.21 -1.31 -15.06
N GLY A 825 -28.22 0.01 -14.89
CA GLY A 825 -28.15 0.98 -15.95
C GLY A 825 -29.48 1.32 -16.63
N ASN A 826 -30.53 0.54 -16.40
CA ASN A 826 -31.86 0.80 -16.93
C ASN A 826 -32.88 1.16 -15.86
N LYS A 827 -32.64 0.67 -14.65
CA LYS A 827 -33.40 0.96 -13.46
C LYS A 827 -32.47 1.03 -12.27
N ALA A 828 -32.73 1.96 -11.33
CA ALA A 828 -32.05 2.03 -10.06
C ALA A 828 -33.03 2.04 -8.88
N GLU A 829 -32.66 1.38 -7.79
CA GLU A 829 -33.36 1.40 -6.50
C GLU A 829 -32.33 1.58 -5.39
N ILE A 830 -32.51 2.64 -4.58
CA ILE A 830 -31.58 3.02 -3.51
C ILE A 830 -32.36 3.27 -2.24
N ASP A 831 -32.22 2.39 -1.25
CA ASP A 831 -32.79 2.60 0.08
C ASP A 831 -31.71 3.23 0.96
N PHE A 832 -31.94 4.46 1.44
CA PHE A 832 -30.93 5.24 2.13
C PHE A 832 -31.37 5.75 3.52
N LYS A 833 -30.34 6.03 4.36
CA LYS A 833 -30.45 6.80 5.60
C LYS A 833 -29.39 7.90 5.58
N TYR A 834 -29.79 9.13 5.94
CA TYR A 834 -28.88 10.27 6.00
C TYR A 834 -28.55 10.64 7.45
N TYR A 835 -27.29 10.62 7.78
CA TYR A 835 -26.74 10.89 9.12
C TYR A 835 -26.14 12.30 9.25
N GLY A 836 -26.04 13.02 8.15
CA GLY A 836 -25.46 14.35 8.14
C GLY A 836 -26.38 15.43 8.75
N SER A 837 -25.79 16.61 8.97
CA SER A 837 -26.45 17.80 9.50
C SER A 837 -26.60 18.93 8.48
N SER A 838 -26.16 18.71 7.22
CA SER A 838 -26.31 19.73 6.17
C SER A 838 -27.74 19.86 5.70
N ASP A 839 -28.09 21.07 5.24
CA ASP A 839 -29.44 21.36 4.73
C ASP A 839 -29.79 20.57 3.47
N LYS A 840 -28.76 20.16 2.73
CA LYS A 840 -28.88 19.40 1.50
C LYS A 840 -27.78 18.34 1.39
N PHE A 841 -28.05 17.27 0.64
CA PHE A 841 -27.06 16.27 0.25
C PHE A 841 -27.38 15.72 -1.13
N THR A 842 -26.40 15.05 -1.75
CA THR A 842 -26.47 14.61 -3.15
C THR A 842 -26.24 13.10 -3.27
N ILE A 843 -27.06 12.44 -4.10
CA ILE A 843 -26.91 11.06 -4.52
C ILE A 843 -26.80 11.05 -6.05
N ILE A 844 -25.84 10.27 -6.59
CA ILE A 844 -25.62 10.15 -8.03
C ILE A 844 -25.87 8.69 -8.45
N ALA A 845 -26.63 8.52 -9.55
CA ALA A 845 -26.78 7.22 -10.19
C ALA A 845 -26.46 7.36 -11.69
N VAL A 846 -25.61 6.47 -12.23
CA VAL A 846 -25.28 6.47 -13.64
C VAL A 846 -26.12 5.44 -14.36
N MET A 847 -26.91 5.91 -15.33
CA MET A 847 -27.81 5.12 -16.15
C MET A 847 -27.26 5.01 -17.58
N ASN A 848 -27.86 4.15 -18.41
CA ASN A 848 -27.56 4.11 -19.86
C ASN A 848 -27.98 5.42 -20.51
N GLU A 849 -27.15 5.93 -21.42
CA GLU A 849 -27.36 7.25 -22.05
C GLU A 849 -28.44 7.28 -23.15
N ASP A 850 -28.93 6.13 -23.57
CA ASP A 850 -29.85 5.96 -24.70
C ASP A 850 -31.35 6.01 -24.33
N LYS A 851 -31.67 6.38 -23.09
CA LYS A 851 -33.02 6.43 -22.54
C LYS A 851 -33.29 7.72 -21.77
N ASP A 852 -34.57 8.08 -21.69
CA ASP A 852 -35.08 9.11 -20.81
C ASP A 852 -35.50 8.47 -19.47
N TYR A 853 -35.22 9.14 -18.35
CA TYR A 853 -35.47 8.63 -17.02
C TYR A 853 -36.33 9.60 -16.20
N LYS A 854 -37.06 9.04 -15.26
CA LYS A 854 -37.72 9.76 -14.16
C LYS A 854 -37.19 9.28 -12.82
N ALA A 855 -37.04 10.19 -11.89
CA ALA A 855 -36.62 9.89 -10.54
C ALA A 855 -37.80 10.11 -9.55
N PHE A 856 -37.88 9.22 -8.57
CA PHE A 856 -38.90 9.24 -7.53
C PHE A 856 -38.24 9.05 -6.16
N ILE A 857 -38.82 9.73 -5.13
CA ILE A 857 -38.53 9.43 -3.73
C ILE A 857 -39.86 9.00 -3.07
N ASP A 858 -39.87 7.79 -2.49
CA ASP A 858 -41.06 7.17 -1.86
C ASP A 858 -42.29 7.22 -2.77
N GLY A 859 -42.09 7.03 -4.10
CA GLY A 859 -43.14 7.06 -5.13
C GLY A 859 -43.58 8.45 -5.60
N LYS A 860 -42.99 9.52 -5.06
CA LYS A 860 -43.24 10.91 -5.53
C LYS A 860 -42.15 11.32 -6.52
N GLU A 861 -42.56 11.77 -7.71
CA GLU A 861 -41.62 12.26 -8.74
C GLU A 861 -40.85 13.48 -8.23
N ILE A 862 -39.53 13.49 -8.46
CA ILE A 862 -38.59 14.55 -8.09
C ILE A 862 -37.74 14.95 -9.31
N SER A 863 -37.26 16.19 -9.28
CA SER A 863 -36.33 16.69 -10.27
C SER A 863 -34.90 16.18 -9.99
N PHE A 864 -34.10 16.10 -11.01
CA PHE A 864 -32.68 15.78 -10.95
C PHE A 864 -31.89 16.64 -11.94
N THR A 865 -30.59 16.66 -11.78
CA THR A 865 -29.65 17.29 -12.71
C THR A 865 -28.90 16.21 -13.50
N SER A 866 -28.85 16.33 -14.82
CA SER A 866 -27.99 15.49 -15.65
C SER A 866 -26.60 16.11 -15.72
N ARG A 867 -25.63 15.55 -14.97
CA ARG A 867 -24.24 16.08 -14.97
C ARG A 867 -23.48 15.70 -16.23
N THR A 868 -23.69 14.49 -16.73
CA THR A 868 -23.18 13.95 -18.00
C THR A 868 -24.27 13.11 -18.64
N ASN A 869 -24.03 12.62 -19.84
CA ASN A 869 -24.97 11.70 -20.49
C ASN A 869 -25.16 10.44 -19.62
N GLY A 870 -26.34 10.28 -19.05
CA GLY A 870 -26.70 9.17 -18.15
C GLY A 870 -26.37 9.37 -16.66
N ALA A 871 -25.59 10.37 -16.23
CA ALA A 871 -25.37 10.64 -14.82
C ALA A 871 -26.49 11.49 -14.20
N ILE A 872 -27.33 10.86 -13.44
CA ILE A 872 -28.47 11.47 -12.73
C ILE A 872 -28.03 11.86 -11.33
N GLU A 873 -28.03 13.16 -11.06
CA GLU A 873 -27.70 13.74 -9.77
C GLU A 873 -28.98 14.22 -9.08
N ILE A 874 -29.26 13.69 -7.92
CA ILE A 874 -30.43 13.98 -7.11
C ILE A 874 -29.97 14.75 -5.87
N GLU A 875 -30.37 16.03 -5.78
CA GLU A 875 -30.23 16.84 -4.57
C GLU A 875 -31.43 16.62 -3.67
N LEU A 876 -31.20 16.30 -2.40
CA LEU A 876 -32.24 16.05 -1.39
C LEU A 876 -32.13 17.03 -0.24
N ASP A 877 -33.30 17.38 0.34
CA ASP A 877 -33.38 18.16 1.57
C ASP A 877 -32.80 17.35 2.75
N GLY A 878 -31.91 17.95 3.55
CA GLY A 878 -31.28 17.32 4.70
C GLY A 878 -32.22 16.91 5.83
N ASN A 879 -33.47 17.38 5.82
CA ASN A 879 -34.51 16.90 6.71
C ASN A 879 -35.03 15.51 6.34
N ILE A 880 -34.80 15.05 5.12
CA ILE A 880 -35.18 13.70 4.68
C ILE A 880 -34.10 12.70 5.19
N LYS A 881 -34.34 12.17 6.40
CA LYS A 881 -33.37 11.28 7.07
C LYS A 881 -33.38 9.85 6.56
N LYS A 882 -34.41 9.44 5.83
CA LYS A 882 -34.50 8.13 5.17
C LYS A 882 -35.47 8.16 4.01
N GLY A 883 -35.30 7.29 3.04
CA GLY A 883 -36.25 7.17 1.91
C GLY A 883 -35.76 6.14 0.91
N LYS A 884 -36.63 5.89 -0.06
CA LYS A 884 -36.32 5.04 -1.20
C LYS A 884 -36.32 5.86 -2.49
N ILE A 885 -35.17 5.90 -3.18
CA ILE A 885 -35.07 6.47 -4.53
C ILE A 885 -35.32 5.35 -5.55
N THR A 886 -36.12 5.67 -6.57
CA THR A 886 -36.30 4.83 -7.75
C THR A 886 -36.04 5.69 -8.98
N ILE A 887 -35.27 5.14 -9.94
CA ILE A 887 -35.02 5.75 -11.25
C ILE A 887 -35.46 4.73 -12.31
N GLU A 888 -36.38 5.13 -13.21
CA GLU A 888 -36.98 4.26 -14.24
C GLU A 888 -37.33 5.00 -15.52
#